data_2f747b0dda62b8d9ed04b8d7e090025f
#
_entry.id   2f747b0dda62b8d9ed04b8d7e090025f
#
_cell.length_a   1.000
_cell.length_b   1.000
_cell.length_c   1.000
_cell.angle_alpha   90.00
_cell.angle_beta   90.00
_cell.angle_gamma   90.00
#
_symmetry.space_group_name_H-M   'P 1'
#
loop_
_entity.id
_entity.type
_entity.pdbx_description
1 polymer ?
#
loop_
_entity_poly.entity_id
_entity_poly.type
_entity_poly.pdbx_seq_one_letter_code
_entity_poly.pdbx_strand_id
1 'polypeptide(L)'
;MRNAILIIILVIVIIAILFIVSKLTSNSKNEKAIAYVIENVHVITGDGKEEFNRNVLINDKKILEITDEKISVENSEVIDGTGKTLMPGLIDSHMHIQGTTNTNEKESDEFLENRLPEQLSSLLENGVTTIKELGAPESFIYKLRNKLSSKEILGPNLLIVGPNITAKGGHPAVTLGGNNPWIREELAKEVEDEQQARQTVKRLAEKEVDFIKIVYQGGEYYYFDKELTINKLDIKLVKAIIDEAKKYNLKVTAHVAHEADVLELLQTDIYGLEHGIIDKYISDGDKVMELLKSKGIYYVPTIQVLTGEHDKNVIKYSMHNLKKLHDYGVKIALGTDNMLEVLPGNIVHKELEYYVEAGLTEMEALVTATHNSAEYLGILDKTGTVEEGKKADLILLDSDPLEDIQNISNISAVFKDGDIVYSKADSRQIALDEYTFPSYEELIYTDNTLQASKNTLEKNYALDQFKNSGVIKLNYMENNNSIIQETFKTKNNLETTEWNYTKSSDGTDIKAVANDNSVTLTGKFKNKEVNKKFRLDLFPWMQMSVFDLCSFAKSNHERISYYSIGTEGRGALSWTKFESQKEGDETIEIGGKKYECIKIGTVISEYSFIWKGYSWHDKETGTLVKYVTKGQDQNAIFIKK
;
A
#
# COMPACT_ATOMS: atom_id res chain seq x y z
N MET A 1 18.64 -22.09 62.75
CA MET A 1 17.65 -20.98 62.72
C MET A 1 17.80 -20.05 61.51
N ARG A 2 19.01 -19.55 61.17
CA ARG A 2 19.19 -18.57 60.09
C ARG A 2 18.79 -19.08 58.68
N ASN A 3 19.09 -20.37 58.37
CA ASN A 3 18.72 -20.98 57.08
C ASN A 3 17.19 -21.29 56.96
N ALA A 4 16.53 -21.59 58.08
CA ALA A 4 15.10 -21.82 58.06
C ALA A 4 14.30 -20.51 57.85
N ILE A 5 14.79 -19.39 58.37
CA ILE A 5 14.21 -18.07 58.18
C ILE A 5 14.35 -17.62 56.72
N LEU A 6 15.51 -17.89 56.07
CA LEU A 6 15.73 -17.59 54.67
C LEU A 6 14.81 -18.39 53.74
N ILE A 7 14.56 -19.65 54.00
CA ILE A 7 13.64 -20.50 53.25
C ILE A 7 12.20 -20.00 53.38
N ILE A 8 11.77 -19.58 54.59
CA ILE A 8 10.44 -19.04 54.83
C ILE A 8 10.25 -17.72 54.07
N ILE A 9 11.26 -16.84 54.07
CA ILE A 9 11.19 -15.57 53.33
C ILE A 9 11.11 -15.85 51.80
N LEU A 10 11.89 -16.80 51.28
CA LEU A 10 11.85 -17.17 49.87
C LEU A 10 10.49 -17.74 49.45
N VAL A 11 9.87 -18.58 50.29
CA VAL A 11 8.51 -19.13 50.05
C VAL A 11 7.45 -18.02 50.07
N ILE A 12 7.54 -17.06 51.01
CA ILE A 12 6.61 -15.92 51.08
C ILE A 12 6.75 -15.03 49.82
N VAL A 13 7.99 -14.80 49.34
CA VAL A 13 8.24 -14.02 48.11
C VAL A 13 7.69 -14.74 46.87
N ILE A 14 7.86 -16.05 46.79
CA ILE A 14 7.31 -16.85 45.69
C ILE A 14 5.78 -16.84 45.70
N ILE A 15 5.16 -16.97 46.87
CA ILE A 15 3.69 -16.90 47.03
C ILE A 15 3.19 -15.49 46.65
N ALA A 16 3.89 -14.43 47.05
CA ALA A 16 3.55 -13.07 46.70
C ALA A 16 3.67 -12.82 45.16
N ILE A 17 4.71 -13.33 44.54
CA ILE A 17 4.89 -13.27 43.10
C ILE A 17 3.78 -14.05 42.36
N LEU A 18 3.46 -15.26 42.83
CA LEU A 18 2.36 -16.06 42.26
C LEU A 18 1.01 -15.37 42.44
N PHE A 19 0.79 -14.68 43.58
CA PHE A 19 -0.44 -13.92 43.82
C PHE A 19 -0.51 -12.65 42.95
N ILE A 20 0.60 -11.98 42.73
CA ILE A 20 0.71 -10.84 41.80
C ILE A 20 0.49 -11.29 40.36
N VAL A 21 1.12 -12.39 39.91
CA VAL A 21 0.90 -12.97 38.60
C VAL A 21 -0.54 -13.43 38.43
N SER A 22 -1.14 -14.08 39.44
CA SER A 22 -2.56 -14.46 39.45
C SER A 22 -3.49 -13.24 39.37
N LYS A 23 -3.19 -12.14 40.06
CA LYS A 23 -3.94 -10.89 39.94
C LYS A 23 -3.74 -10.19 38.60
N LEU A 24 -2.56 -10.24 38.03
CA LEU A 24 -2.28 -9.69 36.68
C LEU A 24 -2.98 -10.51 35.61
N THR A 25 -3.04 -11.84 35.74
CA THR A 25 -3.78 -12.72 34.83
C THR A 25 -5.29 -12.70 35.05
N SER A 26 -5.79 -12.38 36.26
CA SER A 26 -7.24 -12.24 36.52
C SER A 26 -7.79 -10.85 36.18
N ASN A 27 -6.94 -9.85 35.95
CA ASN A 27 -7.34 -8.52 35.48
C ASN A 27 -7.27 -8.34 33.97
N SER A 28 -6.94 -9.37 33.17
CA SER A 28 -7.44 -9.42 31.81
C SER A 28 -8.97 -9.53 31.94
N LYS A 29 -9.69 -8.43 31.86
CA LYS A 29 -11.12 -8.47 31.55
C LYS A 29 -11.25 -9.39 30.36
N ASN A 30 -11.94 -10.53 30.50
CA ASN A 30 -12.56 -11.21 29.40
C ASN A 30 -13.55 -10.20 28.80
N GLU A 31 -13.10 -9.32 27.94
CA GLU A 31 -13.97 -8.72 26.94
C GLU A 31 -14.46 -9.91 26.14
N LYS A 32 -15.72 -10.31 26.38
CA LYS A 32 -16.37 -11.30 25.54
C LYS A 32 -16.24 -10.77 24.12
N ALA A 33 -15.65 -11.59 23.25
CA ALA A 33 -15.61 -11.28 21.82
C ALA A 33 -17.03 -10.89 21.39
N ILE A 34 -17.17 -9.76 20.72
CA ILE A 34 -18.47 -9.32 20.19
C ILE A 34 -18.79 -10.25 19.04
N ALA A 35 -19.97 -10.87 19.07
CA ALA A 35 -20.48 -11.59 17.91
C ALA A 35 -21.10 -10.60 16.92
N TYR A 36 -20.85 -10.77 15.63
CA TYR A 36 -21.47 -9.99 14.58
C TYR A 36 -22.44 -10.86 13.79
N VAL A 37 -23.61 -10.32 13.49
CA VAL A 37 -24.58 -10.94 12.57
C VAL A 37 -24.76 -9.98 11.41
N ILE A 38 -24.32 -10.38 10.22
CA ILE A 38 -24.55 -9.62 8.99
C ILE A 38 -25.83 -10.19 8.36
N GLU A 39 -26.91 -9.39 8.33
CA GLU A 39 -28.21 -9.84 7.82
C GLU A 39 -28.39 -9.44 6.34
N ASN A 40 -29.01 -10.33 5.56
CA ASN A 40 -29.47 -10.10 4.17
C ASN A 40 -28.37 -9.59 3.22
N VAL A 41 -27.20 -10.21 3.24
CA VAL A 41 -26.04 -9.83 2.44
C VAL A 41 -25.89 -10.69 1.18
N HIS A 42 -25.38 -10.12 0.09
CA HIS A 42 -24.85 -10.86 -1.05
C HIS A 42 -23.45 -11.39 -0.69
N VAL A 43 -23.22 -12.70 -0.82
CA VAL A 43 -21.94 -13.34 -0.49
C VAL A 43 -21.23 -13.79 -1.75
N ILE A 44 -20.03 -13.27 -2.02
CA ILE A 44 -19.07 -13.83 -2.98
C ILE A 44 -18.18 -14.78 -2.18
N THR A 45 -18.29 -16.09 -2.48
CA THR A 45 -17.64 -17.11 -1.64
C THR A 45 -16.11 -17.16 -1.79
N GLY A 46 -15.56 -16.55 -2.85
CA GLY A 46 -14.12 -16.48 -3.15
C GLY A 46 -13.63 -17.62 -4.06
N ASP A 47 -14.40 -18.71 -4.23
CA ASP A 47 -14.07 -19.85 -5.10
C ASP A 47 -14.83 -19.83 -6.45
N GLY A 48 -15.32 -18.68 -6.86
CA GLY A 48 -16.06 -18.49 -8.12
C GLY A 48 -17.57 -18.66 -8.01
N LYS A 49 -18.12 -18.69 -6.80
CA LYS A 49 -19.56 -18.79 -6.55
C LYS A 49 -20.07 -17.56 -5.80
N GLU A 50 -21.38 -17.37 -5.85
CA GLU A 50 -22.08 -16.29 -5.13
C GLU A 50 -23.38 -16.84 -4.51
N GLU A 51 -23.81 -16.22 -3.41
CA GLU A 51 -25.03 -16.56 -2.68
C GLU A 51 -25.75 -15.28 -2.25
N PHE A 52 -27.06 -15.23 -2.47
CA PHE A 52 -27.85 -14.03 -2.18
C PHE A 52 -28.68 -14.19 -0.91
N ASN A 53 -28.99 -13.05 -0.27
CA ASN A 53 -29.87 -12.96 0.90
C ASN A 53 -29.41 -13.87 2.05
N ARG A 54 -28.10 -13.91 2.32
CA ARG A 54 -27.53 -14.71 3.39
C ARG A 54 -27.42 -13.91 4.69
N ASN A 55 -27.58 -14.64 5.79
CA ASN A 55 -27.23 -14.16 7.13
C ASN A 55 -25.96 -14.86 7.56
N VAL A 56 -24.98 -14.11 8.03
CA VAL A 56 -23.64 -14.62 8.37
C VAL A 56 -23.33 -14.29 9.83
N LEU A 57 -23.05 -15.33 10.61
CA LEU A 57 -22.62 -15.20 12.01
C LEU A 57 -21.09 -15.26 12.09
N ILE A 58 -20.51 -14.21 12.64
CA ILE A 58 -19.09 -14.13 12.98
C ILE A 58 -18.95 -14.13 14.48
N ASN A 59 -18.20 -15.07 15.05
CA ASN A 59 -17.88 -15.09 16.47
C ASN A 59 -16.59 -15.89 16.71
N ASP A 60 -15.86 -15.56 17.77
CA ASP A 60 -14.60 -16.21 18.15
C ASP A 60 -13.64 -16.37 16.96
N LYS A 61 -13.45 -15.25 16.21
CA LYS A 61 -12.54 -15.15 15.05
C LYS A 61 -12.94 -15.96 13.82
N LYS A 62 -14.12 -16.56 13.81
CA LYS A 62 -14.55 -17.49 12.76
C LYS A 62 -15.91 -17.12 12.19
N ILE A 63 -16.14 -17.57 10.97
CA ILE A 63 -17.46 -17.69 10.38
C ILE A 63 -18.10 -18.94 11.00
N LEU A 64 -19.17 -18.76 11.78
CA LEU A 64 -19.81 -19.88 12.47
C LEU A 64 -21.00 -20.45 11.71
N GLU A 65 -21.75 -19.58 11.01
CA GLU A 65 -22.98 -19.99 10.33
C GLU A 65 -23.22 -19.10 9.12
N ILE A 66 -23.68 -19.71 8.02
CA ILE A 66 -24.13 -19.02 6.79
C ILE A 66 -25.49 -19.64 6.43
N THR A 67 -26.57 -18.86 6.53
CA THR A 67 -27.93 -19.36 6.36
C THR A 67 -28.85 -18.34 5.69
N ASP A 68 -30.01 -18.76 5.18
CA ASP A 68 -31.12 -17.89 4.79
C ASP A 68 -32.12 -17.66 5.94
N GLU A 69 -31.99 -18.41 7.05
CA GLU A 69 -32.81 -18.24 8.23
C GLU A 69 -32.28 -17.10 9.10
N LYS A 70 -33.16 -16.49 9.90
CA LYS A 70 -32.79 -15.44 10.82
C LYS A 70 -31.91 -15.96 11.96
N ILE A 71 -30.72 -15.36 12.10
CA ILE A 71 -29.81 -15.63 13.21
C ILE A 71 -30.16 -14.74 14.41
N SER A 72 -30.23 -15.29 15.61
CA SER A 72 -30.44 -14.54 16.85
C SER A 72 -29.44 -15.00 17.93
N VAL A 73 -28.46 -14.14 18.20
CA VAL A 73 -27.43 -14.39 19.22
C VAL A 73 -27.47 -13.29 20.27
N GLU A 74 -27.51 -13.67 21.55
CA GLU A 74 -27.52 -12.71 22.64
C GLU A 74 -26.21 -11.92 22.68
N ASN A 75 -26.30 -10.59 22.80
CA ASN A 75 -25.17 -9.64 22.81
C ASN A 75 -24.36 -9.62 21.49
N SER A 76 -25.01 -9.87 20.35
CA SER A 76 -24.41 -9.66 19.03
C SER A 76 -24.66 -8.24 18.53
N GLU A 77 -23.74 -7.73 17.73
CA GLU A 77 -23.94 -6.56 16.89
C GLU A 77 -24.53 -6.99 15.55
N VAL A 78 -25.66 -6.38 15.17
CA VAL A 78 -26.34 -6.68 13.91
C VAL A 78 -25.98 -5.63 12.88
N ILE A 79 -25.48 -6.07 11.73
CA ILE A 79 -25.09 -5.24 10.59
C ILE A 79 -26.10 -5.51 9.46
N ASP A 80 -26.76 -4.45 8.97
CA ASP A 80 -27.62 -4.55 7.80
C ASP A 80 -26.75 -4.68 6.53
N GLY A 81 -26.84 -5.85 5.92
CA GLY A 81 -26.15 -6.23 4.68
C GLY A 81 -26.96 -5.98 3.42
N THR A 82 -28.18 -5.40 3.53
CA THR A 82 -29.05 -5.13 2.38
C THR A 82 -28.36 -4.24 1.36
N GLY A 83 -28.20 -4.73 0.12
CA GLY A 83 -27.50 -4.04 -0.95
C GLY A 83 -25.97 -4.01 -0.81
N LYS A 84 -25.43 -4.74 0.17
CA LYS A 84 -24.00 -4.90 0.37
C LYS A 84 -23.51 -6.27 -0.11
N THR A 85 -22.19 -6.35 -0.36
CA THR A 85 -21.52 -7.59 -0.74
C THR A 85 -20.47 -7.96 0.30
N LEU A 86 -20.53 -9.19 0.80
CA LEU A 86 -19.53 -9.79 1.69
C LEU A 86 -18.64 -10.74 0.91
N MET A 87 -17.33 -10.63 1.07
CA MET A 87 -16.35 -11.49 0.42
C MET A 87 -15.15 -11.78 1.30
N PRO A 88 -14.28 -12.76 0.96
CA PRO A 88 -13.02 -12.95 1.69
C PRO A 88 -12.15 -11.71 1.59
N GLY A 89 -11.34 -11.46 2.63
CA GLY A 89 -10.26 -10.47 2.57
C GLY A 89 -9.29 -10.77 1.43
N LEU A 90 -8.79 -9.72 0.78
CA LEU A 90 -7.83 -9.83 -0.31
C LEU A 90 -6.48 -10.35 0.20
N ILE A 91 -5.82 -11.12 -0.67
CA ILE A 91 -4.50 -11.71 -0.41
C ILE A 91 -3.54 -11.22 -1.49
N ASP A 92 -2.49 -10.53 -1.06
CA ASP A 92 -1.37 -10.15 -1.92
C ASP A 92 -0.24 -11.18 -1.77
N SER A 93 -0.05 -12.00 -2.80
CA SER A 93 0.94 -13.09 -2.78
C SER A 93 2.36 -12.65 -3.14
N HIS A 94 2.56 -11.39 -3.46
CA HIS A 94 3.86 -10.83 -3.82
C HIS A 94 3.92 -9.33 -3.50
N MET A 95 4.55 -8.98 -2.40
CA MET A 95 4.84 -7.59 -2.08
C MET A 95 6.17 -7.45 -1.32
N HIS A 96 6.62 -6.22 -1.19
CA HIS A 96 7.77 -5.82 -0.39
C HIS A 96 7.35 -4.77 0.63
N ILE A 97 7.62 -5.04 1.91
CA ILE A 97 7.26 -4.10 2.99
C ILE A 97 8.31 -3.00 3.10
N GLN A 98 9.57 -3.38 3.02
CA GLN A 98 10.69 -2.46 3.04
C GLN A 98 11.65 -2.77 1.90
N GLY A 99 12.02 -1.73 1.12
CA GLY A 99 13.01 -1.80 0.05
C GLY A 99 14.32 -1.11 0.45
N THR A 100 14.69 -0.08 -0.29
CA THR A 100 16.01 0.58 -0.23
C THR A 100 15.99 2.01 0.30
N THR A 101 14.85 2.52 0.75
CA THR A 101 14.76 3.90 1.26
C THR A 101 15.43 4.02 2.62
N ASN A 102 15.51 2.92 3.39
CA ASN A 102 16.26 2.85 4.64
C ASN A 102 17.61 2.19 4.37
N THR A 103 18.69 2.90 4.63
CA THR A 103 20.05 2.55 4.20
C THR A 103 20.90 1.89 5.28
N ASN A 104 20.35 1.73 6.48
CA ASN A 104 21.00 1.10 7.64
C ASN A 104 19.96 0.61 8.65
N GLU A 105 20.40 -0.18 9.62
CA GLU A 105 19.53 -0.78 10.63
C GLU A 105 18.74 0.26 11.44
N LYS A 106 19.35 1.42 11.78
CA LYS A 106 18.70 2.45 12.57
C LYS A 106 17.50 3.05 11.81
N GLU A 107 17.67 3.40 10.53
CA GLU A 107 16.60 3.92 9.69
C GLU A 107 15.49 2.88 9.50
N SER A 108 15.87 1.62 9.36
CA SER A 108 14.96 0.48 9.27
C SER A 108 14.13 0.31 10.56
N ASP A 109 14.75 0.43 11.74
CA ASP A 109 14.06 0.39 13.03
C ASP A 109 13.14 1.63 13.22
N GLU A 110 13.59 2.82 12.83
CA GLU A 110 12.76 4.03 12.85
C GLU A 110 11.53 3.91 11.93
N PHE A 111 11.67 3.28 10.77
CA PHE A 111 10.57 2.99 9.87
C PHE A 111 9.58 2.00 10.51
N LEU A 112 10.08 0.90 11.10
CA LEU A 112 9.27 -0.11 11.78
C LEU A 112 8.42 0.48 12.91
N GLU A 113 8.98 1.41 13.70
CA GLU A 113 8.29 1.97 14.86
C GLU A 113 7.33 3.12 14.50
N ASN A 114 7.70 3.97 13.54
CA ASN A 114 7.04 5.25 13.37
C ASN A 114 6.14 5.36 12.13
N ARG A 115 6.40 4.56 11.08
CA ARG A 115 5.69 4.68 9.80
C ARG A 115 4.94 3.42 9.37
N LEU A 116 5.57 2.27 9.60
CA LEU A 116 5.00 1.00 9.14
C LEU A 116 3.63 0.67 9.75
N PRO A 117 3.34 0.93 11.06
CA PRO A 117 2.03 0.62 11.62
C PRO A 117 0.87 1.24 10.83
N GLU A 118 1.06 2.48 10.35
CA GLU A 118 0.07 3.17 9.53
C GLU A 118 -0.06 2.57 8.13
N GLN A 119 1.07 2.20 7.52
CA GLN A 119 1.05 1.56 6.20
C GLN A 119 0.39 0.18 6.25
N LEU A 120 0.59 -0.58 7.32
CA LEU A 120 -0.13 -1.83 7.56
C LEU A 120 -1.63 -1.60 7.78
N SER A 121 -2.01 -0.53 8.49
CA SER A 121 -3.41 -0.12 8.62
C SER A 121 -4.01 0.21 7.26
N SER A 122 -3.28 0.91 6.40
CA SER A 122 -3.72 1.22 5.03
C SER A 122 -3.98 -0.05 4.20
N LEU A 123 -3.21 -1.12 4.37
CA LEU A 123 -3.53 -2.41 3.73
C LEU A 123 -4.87 -2.95 4.20
N LEU A 124 -5.10 -2.96 5.51
CA LEU A 124 -6.37 -3.42 6.08
C LEU A 124 -7.55 -2.55 5.64
N GLU A 125 -7.40 -1.23 5.64
CA GLU A 125 -8.41 -0.28 5.16
C GLU A 125 -8.81 -0.53 3.70
N ASN A 126 -7.87 -1.05 2.89
CA ASN A 126 -8.10 -1.45 1.51
C ASN A 126 -8.45 -2.95 1.36
N GLY A 127 -8.82 -3.62 2.45
CA GLY A 127 -9.30 -4.99 2.44
C GLY A 127 -8.22 -6.06 2.29
N VAL A 128 -6.93 -5.70 2.31
CA VAL A 128 -5.83 -6.67 2.23
C VAL A 128 -5.59 -7.27 3.60
N THR A 129 -6.03 -8.50 3.82
CA THR A 129 -5.97 -9.18 5.12
C THR A 129 -4.81 -10.17 5.27
N THR A 130 -4.16 -10.51 4.16
CA THR A 130 -3.01 -11.41 4.13
C THR A 130 -2.02 -10.97 3.06
N ILE A 131 -0.72 -11.03 3.38
CA ILE A 131 0.38 -10.66 2.49
C ILE A 131 1.49 -11.70 2.54
N LYS A 132 2.16 -11.91 1.40
CA LYS A 132 3.45 -12.61 1.35
C LYS A 132 4.54 -11.61 1.00
N GLU A 133 5.44 -11.38 1.93
CA GLU A 133 6.62 -10.54 1.78
C GLU A 133 7.74 -11.33 1.11
N LEU A 134 8.23 -10.84 -0.03
CA LEU A 134 9.14 -11.57 -0.92
C LEU A 134 10.57 -11.01 -0.97
N GLY A 135 11.04 -10.41 0.12
CA GLY A 135 12.44 -10.01 0.27
C GLY A 135 12.60 -8.65 0.93
N ALA A 136 12.53 -8.61 2.24
CA ALA A 136 12.89 -7.46 3.08
C ALA A 136 14.24 -7.68 3.76
N PRO A 137 14.85 -6.62 4.34
CA PRO A 137 16.02 -6.76 5.18
C PRO A 137 15.80 -7.80 6.28
N GLU A 138 16.77 -8.70 6.42
CA GLU A 138 16.66 -9.88 7.30
C GLU A 138 16.39 -9.49 8.76
N SER A 139 17.12 -8.51 9.27
CA SER A 139 16.95 -8.02 10.64
C SER A 139 15.57 -7.40 10.88
N PHE A 140 15.03 -6.69 9.89
CA PHE A 140 13.73 -6.03 9.94
C PHE A 140 12.56 -7.03 9.93
N ILE A 141 12.55 -7.97 8.98
CA ILE A 141 11.38 -8.82 8.76
C ILE A 141 11.06 -9.74 9.93
N TYR A 142 12.08 -10.22 10.64
CA TYR A 142 11.86 -11.03 11.85
C TYR A 142 11.36 -10.19 13.03
N LYS A 143 11.81 -8.93 13.17
CA LYS A 143 11.26 -7.98 14.17
C LYS A 143 9.79 -7.73 13.88
N LEU A 144 9.44 -7.44 12.62
CA LEU A 144 8.07 -7.20 12.20
C LEU A 144 7.16 -8.40 12.48
N ARG A 145 7.56 -9.61 12.07
CA ARG A 145 6.79 -10.83 12.32
C ARG A 145 6.49 -11.00 13.82
N ASN A 146 7.48 -10.75 14.68
CA ASN A 146 7.30 -10.86 16.12
C ASN A 146 6.28 -9.83 16.65
N LYS A 147 6.34 -8.56 16.19
CA LYS A 147 5.40 -7.51 16.58
C LYS A 147 3.97 -7.79 16.14
N LEU A 148 3.76 -8.30 14.92
CA LEU A 148 2.45 -8.72 14.44
C LEU A 148 1.92 -9.93 15.22
N SER A 149 2.76 -10.95 15.46
CA SER A 149 2.39 -12.15 16.21
C SER A 149 2.03 -11.87 17.67
N SER A 150 2.73 -10.92 18.30
CA SER A 150 2.43 -10.48 19.68
C SER A 150 1.27 -9.49 19.74
N LYS A 151 0.69 -9.07 18.61
CA LYS A 151 -0.33 -8.03 18.50
C LYS A 151 0.13 -6.65 19.04
N GLU A 152 1.43 -6.41 19.06
CA GLU A 152 1.98 -5.09 19.40
C GLU A 152 1.63 -4.06 18.32
N ILE A 153 1.58 -4.49 17.05
CA ILE A 153 1.07 -3.72 15.93
C ILE A 153 -0.04 -4.50 15.21
N LEU A 154 -1.01 -3.76 14.67
CA LEU A 154 -2.09 -4.31 13.85
C LEU A 154 -1.65 -4.35 12.39
N GLY A 155 -2.00 -5.43 11.67
CA GLY A 155 -1.71 -5.56 10.26
C GLY A 155 -2.29 -6.85 9.66
N PRO A 156 -2.11 -7.07 8.35
CA PRO A 156 -2.45 -8.30 7.67
C PRO A 156 -1.73 -9.53 8.26
N ASN A 157 -2.25 -10.73 8.00
CA ASN A 157 -1.46 -11.96 8.19
C ASN A 157 -0.19 -11.87 7.33
N LEU A 158 0.95 -12.20 7.90
CA LEU A 158 2.25 -12.06 7.24
C LEU A 158 2.89 -13.43 7.01
N LEU A 159 3.17 -13.76 5.74
CA LEU A 159 4.07 -14.84 5.34
C LEU A 159 5.38 -14.23 4.83
N ILE A 160 6.51 -14.85 5.13
CA ILE A 160 7.83 -14.30 4.82
C ILE A 160 8.75 -15.30 4.12
N VAL A 161 9.65 -14.74 3.29
CA VAL A 161 10.77 -15.52 2.70
C VAL A 161 12.12 -15.17 3.34
N GLY A 162 12.20 -14.06 4.07
CA GLY A 162 13.48 -13.49 4.50
C GLY A 162 14.28 -12.93 3.31
N PRO A 163 15.62 -12.90 3.37
CA PRO A 163 16.43 -12.44 2.25
C PRO A 163 16.35 -13.38 1.05
N ASN A 164 16.37 -12.80 -0.15
CA ASN A 164 16.37 -13.56 -1.41
C ASN A 164 17.67 -14.33 -1.61
N ILE A 165 17.61 -15.50 -2.26
CA ILE A 165 18.82 -16.22 -2.68
C ILE A 165 19.12 -15.86 -4.15
N THR A 166 20.33 -15.40 -4.42
CA THR A 166 20.73 -14.95 -5.76
C THR A 166 22.17 -15.39 -6.08
N ALA A 167 22.54 -15.29 -7.36
CA ALA A 167 23.94 -15.46 -7.77
C ALA A 167 24.82 -14.33 -7.20
N LYS A 168 26.10 -14.59 -7.01
CA LYS A 168 27.05 -13.50 -6.74
C LYS A 168 27.01 -12.46 -7.85
N GLY A 169 26.77 -11.20 -7.49
CA GLY A 169 26.55 -10.12 -8.45
C GLY A 169 25.20 -10.16 -9.15
N GLY A 170 24.20 -10.84 -8.58
CA GLY A 170 22.83 -10.90 -9.05
C GLY A 170 21.91 -9.83 -8.45
N HIS A 171 20.69 -9.71 -8.99
CA HIS A 171 19.59 -8.95 -8.39
C HIS A 171 19.08 -9.69 -7.12
N PRO A 172 18.67 -9.01 -6.06
CA PRO A 172 18.66 -7.57 -5.81
C PRO A 172 19.97 -7.04 -5.20
N ALA A 173 20.97 -7.90 -4.94
CA ALA A 173 22.20 -7.54 -4.26
C ALA A 173 22.90 -6.33 -4.90
N VAL A 174 23.11 -6.36 -6.24
CA VAL A 174 23.84 -5.29 -6.93
C VAL A 174 22.92 -4.18 -7.46
N THR A 175 21.66 -4.47 -7.70
CA THR A 175 20.69 -3.50 -8.24
C THR A 175 20.13 -2.61 -7.13
N LEU A 176 19.53 -3.20 -6.11
CA LEU A 176 18.97 -2.50 -4.96
C LEU A 176 20.05 -2.19 -3.92
N GLY A 177 20.91 -3.15 -3.61
CA GLY A 177 21.99 -3.00 -2.64
C GLY A 177 23.11 -2.07 -3.12
N GLY A 178 23.44 -2.11 -4.43
CA GLY A 178 24.43 -1.24 -5.04
C GLY A 178 25.77 -1.26 -4.28
N ASN A 179 26.20 -0.08 -3.84
CA ASN A 179 27.41 0.10 -3.04
C ASN A 179 27.15 0.12 -1.52
N ASN A 180 25.91 -0.12 -1.07
CA ASN A 180 25.60 -0.20 0.35
C ASN A 180 25.74 -1.64 0.84
N PRO A 181 26.78 -1.98 1.65
CA PRO A 181 27.03 -3.34 2.07
C PRO A 181 25.91 -3.87 2.99
N TRP A 182 25.31 -3.02 3.82
CA TRP A 182 24.23 -3.41 4.73
C TRP A 182 23.00 -3.86 3.94
N ILE A 183 22.51 -3.02 3.00
CA ILE A 183 21.36 -3.37 2.17
C ILE A 183 21.65 -4.66 1.38
N ARG A 184 22.84 -4.75 0.80
CA ARG A 184 23.23 -5.90 -0.02
C ARG A 184 23.21 -7.21 0.76
N GLU A 185 23.70 -7.19 2.01
CA GLU A 185 23.73 -8.37 2.87
C GLU A 185 22.35 -8.70 3.45
N GLU A 186 21.57 -7.69 3.80
CA GLU A 186 20.27 -7.87 4.44
C GLU A 186 19.19 -8.33 3.45
N LEU A 187 19.17 -7.81 2.21
CA LEU A 187 18.15 -8.14 1.20
C LEU A 187 18.42 -9.45 0.47
N ALA A 188 19.68 -9.86 0.32
CA ALA A 188 20.03 -11.02 -0.49
C ALA A 188 21.18 -11.85 0.09
N LYS A 189 21.11 -13.15 -0.14
CA LYS A 189 22.22 -14.08 0.12
C LYS A 189 22.78 -14.54 -1.21
N GLU A 190 23.96 -14.03 -1.54
CA GLU A 190 24.70 -14.39 -2.76
C GLU A 190 25.34 -15.78 -2.56
N VAL A 191 25.09 -16.70 -3.49
CA VAL A 191 25.64 -18.08 -3.44
C VAL A 191 26.44 -18.39 -4.70
N GLU A 192 27.56 -19.11 -4.52
CA GLU A 192 28.49 -19.46 -5.60
C GLU A 192 28.59 -20.97 -5.81
N ASP A 193 28.22 -21.80 -4.82
CA ASP A 193 28.28 -23.24 -4.88
C ASP A 193 27.11 -23.93 -4.16
N GLU A 194 26.96 -25.25 -4.36
CA GLU A 194 25.85 -26.02 -3.78
C GLU A 194 25.89 -26.06 -2.26
N GLN A 195 27.08 -26.04 -1.65
CA GLN A 195 27.22 -26.07 -0.20
C GLN A 195 26.65 -24.78 0.41
N GLN A 196 27.03 -23.64 -0.13
CA GLN A 196 26.52 -22.34 0.30
C GLN A 196 25.00 -22.25 0.10
N ALA A 197 24.51 -22.70 -1.07
CA ALA A 197 23.10 -22.72 -1.39
C ALA A 197 22.29 -23.53 -0.35
N ARG A 198 22.73 -24.77 -0.05
CA ARG A 198 22.07 -25.62 0.94
C ARG A 198 22.17 -25.05 2.36
N GLN A 199 23.33 -24.51 2.76
CA GLN A 199 23.49 -23.87 4.07
C GLN A 199 22.57 -22.65 4.24
N THR A 200 22.40 -21.85 3.18
CA THR A 200 21.49 -20.69 3.19
C THR A 200 20.05 -21.14 3.39
N VAL A 201 19.58 -22.15 2.64
CA VAL A 201 18.21 -22.69 2.81
C VAL A 201 18.01 -23.22 4.23
N LYS A 202 18.97 -24.01 4.74
CA LYS A 202 18.91 -24.55 6.11
C LYS A 202 18.77 -23.41 7.13
N ARG A 203 19.59 -22.36 7.02
CA ARG A 203 19.54 -21.20 7.91
C ARG A 203 18.19 -20.47 7.86
N LEU A 204 17.62 -20.28 6.66
CA LEU A 204 16.31 -19.68 6.51
C LEU A 204 15.20 -20.56 7.12
N ALA A 205 15.29 -21.88 6.94
CA ALA A 205 14.37 -22.83 7.58
C ALA A 205 14.45 -22.77 9.12
N GLU A 206 15.67 -22.68 9.69
CA GLU A 206 15.87 -22.50 11.13
C GLU A 206 15.33 -21.15 11.66
N LYS A 207 15.13 -20.17 10.77
CA LYS A 207 14.47 -18.89 11.04
C LYS A 207 12.95 -18.94 10.81
N GLU A 208 12.43 -20.12 10.50
CA GLU A 208 10.99 -20.36 10.31
C GLU A 208 10.35 -19.46 9.24
N VAL A 209 11.05 -19.32 8.08
CA VAL A 209 10.44 -18.68 6.90
C VAL A 209 9.36 -19.59 6.30
N ASP A 210 8.37 -19.01 5.64
CA ASP A 210 7.25 -19.74 5.06
C ASP A 210 7.58 -20.28 3.66
N PHE A 211 8.44 -19.58 2.92
CA PHE A 211 8.88 -19.92 1.56
C PHE A 211 10.36 -19.60 1.37
N ILE A 212 10.92 -20.11 0.28
CA ILE A 212 12.23 -19.68 -0.24
C ILE A 212 11.98 -18.88 -1.53
N LYS A 213 12.56 -17.69 -1.63
CA LYS A 213 12.58 -16.88 -2.86
C LYS A 213 13.97 -16.93 -3.49
N ILE A 214 14.03 -17.32 -4.75
CA ILE A 214 15.24 -17.19 -5.57
C ILE A 214 15.06 -16.11 -6.62
N VAL A 215 16.16 -15.55 -7.09
CA VAL A 215 16.18 -14.67 -8.27
C VAL A 215 16.85 -15.39 -9.42
N TYR A 216 16.10 -15.66 -10.48
CA TYR A 216 16.53 -16.38 -11.66
C TYR A 216 16.46 -15.48 -12.91
N GLN A 217 17.27 -14.45 -12.89
CA GLN A 217 17.43 -13.50 -13.98
C GLN A 217 18.89 -13.09 -14.13
N GLY A 218 19.35 -12.87 -15.36
CA GLY A 218 20.70 -12.41 -15.65
C GLY A 218 20.76 -11.62 -16.94
N GLY A 219 21.91 -11.01 -17.23
CA GLY A 219 22.12 -10.20 -18.41
C GLY A 219 21.98 -8.69 -18.13
N GLU A 220 21.59 -7.96 -19.16
CA GLU A 220 21.35 -6.51 -19.03
C GLU A 220 20.09 -6.25 -18.22
N TYR A 221 20.20 -5.34 -17.26
CA TYR A 221 19.13 -4.96 -16.36
C TYR A 221 19.06 -3.44 -16.22
N TYR A 222 17.89 -2.88 -16.45
CA TYR A 222 17.67 -1.44 -16.32
C TYR A 222 17.04 -1.15 -14.96
N TYR A 223 17.70 -0.31 -14.17
CA TYR A 223 17.21 0.11 -12.87
C TYR A 223 17.45 1.62 -12.68
N PHE A 224 16.37 2.40 -12.60
CA PHE A 224 16.42 3.87 -12.48
C PHE A 224 17.43 4.52 -13.45
N ASP A 225 17.26 4.34 -14.76
CA ASP A 225 18.11 4.90 -15.81
C ASP A 225 19.57 4.41 -15.80
N LYS A 226 19.89 3.39 -15.01
CA LYS A 226 21.19 2.73 -15.01
C LYS A 226 21.08 1.37 -15.68
N GLU A 227 21.91 1.16 -16.67
CA GLU A 227 22.15 -0.15 -17.25
C GLU A 227 23.18 -0.90 -16.39
N LEU A 228 22.80 -2.08 -15.94
CA LEU A 228 23.64 -2.97 -15.13
C LEU A 228 23.67 -4.34 -15.78
N THR A 229 24.81 -5.04 -15.65
CA THR A 229 24.89 -6.46 -15.97
C THR A 229 24.81 -7.26 -14.70
N ILE A 230 23.82 -8.16 -14.59
CA ILE A 230 23.60 -9.00 -13.44
C ILE A 230 23.88 -10.47 -13.74
N ASN A 231 24.34 -11.21 -12.75
CA ASN A 231 24.61 -12.64 -12.86
C ASN A 231 23.36 -13.46 -12.54
N LYS A 232 23.12 -14.53 -13.31
CA LYS A 232 22.04 -15.50 -13.09
C LYS A 232 22.56 -16.68 -12.25
N LEU A 233 21.70 -17.23 -11.39
CA LEU A 233 21.98 -18.50 -10.69
C LEU A 233 22.20 -19.64 -11.70
N ASP A 234 23.18 -20.50 -11.46
CA ASP A 234 23.29 -21.75 -12.19
C ASP A 234 22.10 -22.65 -11.84
N ILE A 235 21.51 -23.30 -12.83
CA ILE A 235 20.37 -24.22 -12.64
C ILE A 235 20.68 -25.37 -11.67
N LYS A 236 21.96 -25.76 -11.53
CA LYS A 236 22.40 -26.73 -10.52
C LYS A 236 22.19 -26.21 -9.11
N LEU A 237 22.47 -24.92 -8.87
CA LEU A 237 22.25 -24.28 -7.56
C LEU A 237 20.74 -24.20 -7.29
N VAL A 238 19.92 -23.88 -8.29
CA VAL A 238 18.45 -23.91 -8.14
C VAL A 238 17.97 -25.30 -7.71
N LYS A 239 18.45 -26.38 -8.35
CA LYS A 239 18.12 -27.75 -7.96
C LYS A 239 18.58 -28.06 -6.52
N ALA A 240 19.78 -27.64 -6.15
CA ALA A 240 20.29 -27.84 -4.79
C ALA A 240 19.44 -27.08 -3.74
N ILE A 241 18.99 -25.85 -4.05
CA ILE A 241 18.08 -25.06 -3.21
C ILE A 241 16.73 -25.79 -3.04
N ILE A 242 16.12 -26.24 -4.13
CA ILE A 242 14.83 -26.94 -4.10
C ILE A 242 14.93 -28.26 -3.32
N ASP A 243 15.97 -29.05 -3.55
CA ASP A 243 16.21 -30.31 -2.84
C ASP A 243 16.38 -30.08 -1.33
N GLU A 244 17.09 -29.03 -0.95
CA GLU A 244 17.29 -28.70 0.46
C GLU A 244 15.98 -28.19 1.09
N ALA A 245 15.24 -27.28 0.40
CA ALA A 245 13.97 -26.74 0.86
C ALA A 245 12.92 -27.83 1.14
N LYS A 246 12.87 -28.88 0.31
CA LYS A 246 11.99 -30.05 0.51
C LYS A 246 12.20 -30.74 1.86
N LYS A 247 13.41 -30.75 2.39
CA LYS A 247 13.70 -31.40 3.69
C LYS A 247 12.99 -30.69 4.86
N TYR A 248 12.68 -29.40 4.67
CA TYR A 248 12.01 -28.54 5.65
C TYR A 248 10.55 -28.27 5.26
N ASN A 249 10.02 -28.96 4.25
CA ASN A 249 8.68 -28.73 3.70
C ASN A 249 8.46 -27.28 3.20
N LEU A 250 9.55 -26.61 2.76
CA LEU A 250 9.49 -25.28 2.18
C LEU A 250 9.32 -25.36 0.66
N LYS A 251 8.48 -24.48 0.13
CA LYS A 251 8.27 -24.30 -1.30
C LYS A 251 9.20 -23.21 -1.83
N VAL A 252 9.65 -23.35 -3.07
CA VAL A 252 10.57 -22.39 -3.70
C VAL A 252 9.84 -21.65 -4.80
N THR A 253 9.90 -20.32 -4.77
CA THR A 253 9.37 -19.44 -5.82
C THR A 253 10.51 -18.63 -6.45
N ALA A 254 10.35 -18.25 -7.72
CA ALA A 254 11.42 -17.60 -8.49
C ALA A 254 10.96 -16.29 -9.11
N HIS A 255 11.75 -15.22 -8.89
CA HIS A 255 11.72 -14.05 -9.76
C HIS A 255 12.26 -14.46 -11.15
N VAL A 256 11.51 -14.20 -12.19
CA VAL A 256 11.87 -14.50 -13.59
C VAL A 256 11.17 -13.53 -14.53
N ALA A 257 11.81 -13.16 -15.63
CA ALA A 257 11.31 -12.17 -16.58
C ALA A 257 11.25 -12.68 -18.04
N HIS A 258 12.01 -13.73 -18.37
CA HIS A 258 12.17 -14.20 -19.74
C HIS A 258 11.65 -15.62 -19.92
N GLU A 259 11.00 -15.89 -21.07
CA GLU A 259 10.50 -17.23 -21.39
C GLU A 259 11.59 -18.30 -21.36
N ALA A 260 12.80 -18.00 -21.85
CA ALA A 260 13.91 -18.94 -21.84
C ALA A 260 14.25 -19.39 -20.42
N ASP A 261 14.26 -18.46 -19.46
CA ASP A 261 14.53 -18.74 -18.05
C ASP A 261 13.37 -19.52 -17.40
N VAL A 262 12.13 -19.20 -17.77
CA VAL A 262 10.95 -19.99 -17.35
C VAL A 262 11.08 -21.43 -17.81
N LEU A 263 11.43 -21.68 -19.08
CA LEU A 263 11.60 -23.05 -19.60
C LEU A 263 12.72 -23.82 -18.93
N GLU A 264 13.80 -23.16 -18.49
CA GLU A 264 14.85 -23.78 -17.68
C GLU A 264 14.33 -24.13 -16.28
N LEU A 265 13.62 -23.23 -15.61
CA LEU A 265 13.03 -23.46 -14.28
C LEU A 265 12.00 -24.59 -14.31
N LEU A 266 11.22 -24.72 -15.38
CA LEU A 266 10.23 -25.79 -15.57
C LEU A 266 10.87 -27.19 -15.70
N GLN A 267 12.20 -27.30 -15.80
CA GLN A 267 12.93 -28.58 -15.68
C GLN A 267 13.24 -28.94 -14.23
N THR A 268 12.80 -28.15 -13.28
CA THR A 268 12.94 -28.35 -11.82
C THR A 268 11.58 -28.53 -11.19
N ASP A 269 11.54 -28.72 -9.87
CA ASP A 269 10.32 -28.73 -9.07
C ASP A 269 10.07 -27.36 -8.45
N ILE A 270 10.24 -26.30 -9.23
CA ILE A 270 9.86 -24.94 -8.82
C ILE A 270 8.36 -24.89 -8.52
N TYR A 271 7.94 -24.14 -7.51
CA TYR A 271 6.56 -24.11 -7.09
C TYR A 271 5.77 -22.91 -7.67
N GLY A 272 6.43 -21.75 -7.81
CA GLY A 272 5.81 -20.54 -8.33
C GLY A 272 6.77 -19.67 -9.11
N LEU A 273 6.22 -18.90 -10.04
CA LEU A 273 6.93 -17.94 -10.88
C LEU A 273 6.36 -16.54 -10.62
N GLU A 274 7.23 -15.65 -10.22
CA GLU A 274 6.92 -14.25 -9.97
C GLU A 274 7.27 -13.41 -11.20
N HIS A 275 6.43 -12.48 -11.60
CA HIS A 275 6.46 -11.68 -12.85
C HIS A 275 6.25 -12.54 -14.10
N GLY A 276 6.97 -13.64 -14.24
CA GLY A 276 6.80 -14.61 -15.30
C GLY A 276 7.42 -14.18 -16.63
N ILE A 277 6.64 -14.26 -17.71
CA ILE A 277 7.11 -13.96 -19.08
C ILE A 277 6.65 -12.55 -19.45
N ILE A 278 7.59 -11.62 -19.44
CA ILE A 278 7.34 -10.21 -19.77
C ILE A 278 8.16 -9.70 -20.97
N ASP A 279 8.95 -10.57 -21.57
CA ASP A 279 9.81 -10.26 -22.72
C ASP A 279 9.13 -10.45 -24.08
N LYS A 280 8.01 -11.18 -24.13
CA LYS A 280 7.28 -11.45 -25.37
C LYS A 280 5.87 -12.02 -25.14
N TYR A 281 5.09 -12.12 -26.22
CA TYR A 281 3.81 -12.83 -26.23
C TYR A 281 4.02 -14.35 -26.25
N ILE A 282 3.29 -15.06 -25.40
CA ILE A 282 3.16 -16.53 -25.48
C ILE A 282 2.29 -16.86 -26.68
N SER A 283 2.77 -17.72 -27.57
CA SER A 283 2.06 -18.14 -28.79
C SER A 283 1.13 -19.32 -28.53
N ASP A 284 0.19 -19.59 -29.46
CA ASP A 284 -0.66 -20.79 -29.40
C ASP A 284 0.21 -22.05 -29.59
N GLY A 285 -0.02 -23.03 -28.70
CA GLY A 285 0.74 -24.28 -28.72
C GLY A 285 2.12 -24.21 -28.08
N ASP A 286 2.49 -23.09 -27.44
CA ASP A 286 3.75 -23.00 -26.70
C ASP A 286 3.79 -24.04 -25.58
N LYS A 287 4.89 -24.76 -25.53
CA LYS A 287 5.13 -25.81 -24.54
C LYS A 287 5.11 -25.29 -23.10
N VAL A 288 5.37 -24.01 -22.92
CA VAL A 288 5.37 -23.38 -21.59
C VAL A 288 4.00 -23.49 -20.90
N MET A 289 2.90 -23.29 -21.62
CA MET A 289 1.53 -23.41 -21.07
C MET A 289 1.24 -24.84 -20.59
N GLU A 290 1.58 -25.86 -21.41
CA GLU A 290 1.42 -27.26 -21.07
C GLU A 290 2.22 -27.63 -19.82
N LEU A 291 3.48 -27.17 -19.74
CA LEU A 291 4.34 -27.46 -18.60
C LEU A 291 3.88 -26.78 -17.32
N LEU A 292 3.47 -25.52 -17.38
CA LEU A 292 2.92 -24.79 -16.22
C LEU A 292 1.69 -25.49 -15.67
N LYS A 293 0.74 -25.83 -16.56
CA LYS A 293 -0.50 -26.50 -16.15
C LYS A 293 -0.24 -27.92 -15.62
N SER A 294 0.49 -28.75 -16.36
CA SER A 294 0.71 -30.15 -16.00
C SER A 294 1.51 -30.32 -14.72
N LYS A 295 2.39 -29.39 -14.40
CA LYS A 295 3.15 -29.38 -13.15
C LYS A 295 2.44 -28.64 -12.01
N GLY A 296 1.32 -27.97 -12.29
CA GLY A 296 0.58 -27.19 -11.28
C GLY A 296 1.36 -26.01 -10.74
N ILE A 297 2.22 -25.38 -11.56
CA ILE A 297 3.02 -24.23 -11.17
C ILE A 297 2.12 -22.99 -11.07
N TYR A 298 2.28 -22.22 -10.01
CA TYR A 298 1.61 -20.93 -9.86
C TYR A 298 2.33 -19.84 -10.65
N TYR A 299 1.54 -18.95 -11.25
CA TYR A 299 2.01 -17.80 -11.98
C TYR A 299 1.47 -16.52 -11.33
N VAL A 300 2.35 -15.59 -10.96
CA VAL A 300 2.02 -14.33 -10.26
C VAL A 300 2.51 -13.16 -11.13
N PRO A 301 1.65 -12.54 -11.95
CA PRO A 301 2.09 -11.63 -13.03
C PRO A 301 2.59 -10.26 -12.59
N THR A 302 2.13 -9.71 -11.45
CA THR A 302 2.54 -8.40 -10.91
C THR A 302 2.54 -7.27 -11.96
N ILE A 303 1.41 -7.06 -12.62
CA ILE A 303 1.32 -6.16 -13.80
C ILE A 303 1.54 -4.71 -13.40
N GLN A 304 1.01 -4.31 -12.24
CA GLN A 304 1.04 -2.91 -11.81
C GLN A 304 2.47 -2.36 -11.71
N VAL A 305 3.42 -3.14 -11.16
CA VAL A 305 4.82 -2.68 -11.02
C VAL A 305 5.48 -2.42 -12.38
N LEU A 306 5.07 -3.13 -13.43
CA LEU A 306 5.60 -2.98 -14.79
C LEU A 306 5.24 -1.63 -15.42
N THR A 307 4.31 -0.88 -14.85
CA THR A 307 3.98 0.48 -15.33
C THR A 307 5.17 1.45 -15.21
N GLY A 308 6.13 1.13 -14.34
CA GLY A 308 7.40 1.84 -14.17
C GLY A 308 8.46 1.55 -15.23
N GLU A 309 8.33 0.45 -15.97
CA GLU A 309 9.34 0.00 -16.94
C GLU A 309 9.51 0.94 -18.14
N HIS A 310 10.75 0.99 -18.66
CA HIS A 310 11.08 1.80 -19.84
C HIS A 310 10.40 1.27 -21.11
N ASP A 311 10.43 -0.06 -21.31
CA ASP A 311 9.72 -0.70 -22.42
C ASP A 311 8.24 -0.88 -22.10
N LYS A 312 7.40 -0.05 -22.68
CA LYS A 312 5.93 -0.12 -22.52
C LYS A 312 5.29 -1.37 -23.11
N ASN A 313 6.04 -2.21 -23.83
CA ASN A 313 5.50 -3.47 -24.31
C ASN A 313 5.44 -4.54 -23.23
N VAL A 314 6.24 -4.47 -22.16
CA VAL A 314 6.23 -5.44 -21.07
C VAL A 314 4.84 -5.58 -20.43
N ILE A 315 4.11 -4.47 -20.25
CA ILE A 315 2.72 -4.48 -19.75
C ILE A 315 1.81 -5.26 -20.71
N LYS A 316 1.90 -4.98 -22.00
CA LYS A 316 1.09 -5.65 -23.03
C LYS A 316 1.38 -7.15 -23.09
N TYR A 317 2.66 -7.51 -22.98
CA TYR A 317 3.07 -8.92 -22.93
C TYR A 317 2.50 -9.59 -21.68
N SER A 318 2.65 -8.98 -20.51
CA SER A 318 2.15 -9.51 -19.25
C SER A 318 0.63 -9.69 -19.24
N MET A 319 -0.13 -8.67 -19.67
CA MET A 319 -1.60 -8.74 -19.76
C MET A 319 -2.07 -9.82 -20.73
N HIS A 320 -1.49 -9.86 -21.92
CA HIS A 320 -1.81 -10.91 -22.91
C HIS A 320 -1.49 -12.32 -22.38
N ASN A 321 -0.32 -12.47 -21.76
CA ASN A 321 0.14 -13.76 -21.25
C ASN A 321 -0.72 -14.21 -20.04
N LEU A 322 -1.11 -13.29 -19.17
CA LEU A 322 -2.06 -13.56 -18.09
C LEU A 322 -3.35 -14.18 -18.63
N LYS A 323 -4.02 -13.50 -19.59
CA LYS A 323 -5.27 -13.98 -20.17
C LYS A 323 -5.10 -15.36 -20.79
N LYS A 324 -4.05 -15.52 -21.56
CA LYS A 324 -3.77 -16.75 -22.27
C LYS A 324 -3.47 -17.93 -21.34
N LEU A 325 -2.67 -17.71 -20.31
CA LEU A 325 -2.35 -18.71 -19.30
C LEU A 325 -3.59 -19.08 -18.48
N HIS A 326 -4.40 -18.09 -18.08
CA HIS A 326 -5.66 -18.30 -17.40
C HIS A 326 -6.62 -19.18 -18.22
N ASP A 327 -6.87 -18.81 -19.48
CA ASP A 327 -7.77 -19.57 -20.38
C ASP A 327 -7.28 -21.01 -20.65
N TYR A 328 -5.98 -21.21 -20.63
CA TYR A 328 -5.39 -22.53 -20.75
C TYR A 328 -5.55 -23.37 -19.47
N GLY A 329 -5.86 -22.73 -18.33
CA GLY A 329 -6.07 -23.35 -17.02
C GLY A 329 -4.78 -23.47 -16.20
N VAL A 330 -3.83 -22.55 -16.37
CA VAL A 330 -2.69 -22.38 -15.47
C VAL A 330 -3.18 -21.72 -14.18
N LYS A 331 -2.62 -22.11 -13.05
CA LYS A 331 -2.93 -21.53 -11.74
C LYS A 331 -2.38 -20.09 -11.65
N ILE A 332 -3.27 -19.12 -11.54
CA ILE A 332 -2.92 -17.71 -11.36
C ILE A 332 -3.21 -17.31 -9.91
N ALA A 333 -2.24 -16.68 -9.25
CA ALA A 333 -2.42 -16.01 -7.97
C ALA A 333 -2.12 -14.52 -8.14
N LEU A 334 -2.83 -13.67 -7.39
CA LEU A 334 -2.57 -12.22 -7.42
C LEU A 334 -1.35 -11.88 -6.58
N GLY A 335 -0.52 -11.00 -7.10
CA GLY A 335 0.56 -10.33 -6.40
C GLY A 335 0.87 -9.01 -7.08
N THR A 336 1.29 -8.01 -6.32
CA THR A 336 1.44 -6.64 -6.82
C THR A 336 2.88 -6.23 -7.05
N ASP A 337 3.83 -6.88 -6.39
CA ASP A 337 5.21 -6.40 -6.23
C ASP A 337 5.28 -4.98 -5.66
N ASN A 338 4.27 -4.64 -4.84
CA ASN A 338 4.18 -3.34 -4.19
C ASN A 338 5.31 -3.19 -3.19
N MET A 339 6.00 -2.04 -3.23
CA MET A 339 6.89 -1.61 -2.16
C MET A 339 6.10 -0.74 -1.18
N LEU A 340 5.56 -1.35 -0.10
CA LEU A 340 4.69 -0.68 0.88
C LEU A 340 5.34 0.55 1.51
N GLU A 341 6.66 0.55 1.65
CA GLU A 341 7.46 1.70 2.10
C GLU A 341 7.18 2.97 1.28
N VAL A 342 6.74 2.83 0.03
CA VAL A 342 6.62 3.91 -0.95
C VAL A 342 5.26 3.97 -1.67
N LEU A 343 4.47 2.90 -1.65
CA LEU A 343 3.20 2.80 -2.37
C LEU A 343 2.04 2.45 -1.41
N PRO A 344 0.80 2.89 -1.70
CA PRO A 344 -0.34 2.72 -0.80
C PRO A 344 -0.88 1.29 -0.77
N GLY A 345 -1.74 1.02 0.21
CA GLY A 345 -2.41 -0.28 0.39
C GLY A 345 -3.40 -0.65 -0.71
N ASN A 346 -3.86 0.30 -1.54
CA ASN A 346 -4.85 0.07 -2.59
C ASN A 346 -4.27 -0.48 -3.91
N ILE A 347 -2.97 -0.78 -3.97
CA ILE A 347 -2.33 -1.31 -5.19
C ILE A 347 -2.95 -2.64 -5.63
N VAL A 348 -3.44 -3.45 -4.69
CA VAL A 348 -4.17 -4.70 -5.01
C VAL A 348 -5.41 -4.42 -5.87
N HIS A 349 -6.14 -3.32 -5.62
CA HIS A 349 -7.29 -2.93 -6.44
C HIS A 349 -6.85 -2.61 -7.88
N LYS A 350 -5.70 -1.94 -8.04
CA LYS A 350 -5.13 -1.65 -9.36
C LYS A 350 -4.69 -2.91 -10.11
N GLU A 351 -4.11 -3.86 -9.41
CA GLU A 351 -3.76 -5.15 -10.00
C GLU A 351 -5.01 -5.90 -10.49
N LEU A 352 -6.09 -5.89 -9.71
CA LEU A 352 -7.39 -6.45 -10.12
C LEU A 352 -7.97 -5.74 -11.36
N GLU A 353 -7.90 -4.40 -11.43
CA GLU A 353 -8.31 -3.64 -12.62
C GLU A 353 -7.52 -4.10 -13.87
N TYR A 354 -6.20 -4.29 -13.76
CA TYR A 354 -5.37 -4.80 -14.88
C TYR A 354 -5.76 -6.23 -15.29
N TYR A 355 -6.17 -7.08 -14.35
CA TYR A 355 -6.61 -8.43 -14.68
C TYR A 355 -7.91 -8.41 -15.49
N VAL A 356 -8.86 -7.55 -15.12
CA VAL A 356 -10.10 -7.35 -15.89
C VAL A 356 -9.79 -6.69 -17.25
N GLU A 357 -8.90 -5.69 -17.29
CA GLU A 357 -8.44 -5.07 -18.54
C GLU A 357 -7.74 -6.08 -19.47
N ALA A 358 -7.03 -7.05 -18.91
CA ALA A 358 -6.42 -8.16 -19.64
C ALA A 358 -7.46 -9.13 -20.22
N GLY A 359 -8.72 -9.07 -19.75
CA GLY A 359 -9.84 -9.85 -20.27
C GLY A 359 -10.35 -10.98 -19.36
N LEU A 360 -9.94 -11.01 -18.09
CA LEU A 360 -10.62 -11.84 -17.08
C LEU A 360 -11.96 -11.18 -16.73
N THR A 361 -12.95 -11.99 -16.34
CA THR A 361 -14.15 -11.46 -15.71
C THR A 361 -13.82 -10.97 -14.28
N GLU A 362 -14.66 -10.12 -13.72
CA GLU A 362 -14.54 -9.63 -12.35
C GLU A 362 -14.43 -10.79 -11.35
N MET A 363 -15.29 -11.80 -11.50
CA MET A 363 -15.24 -13.00 -10.65
C MET A 363 -13.91 -13.76 -10.79
N GLU A 364 -13.42 -13.98 -12.01
CA GLU A 364 -12.13 -14.64 -12.24
C GLU A 364 -10.98 -13.86 -11.61
N ALA A 365 -10.99 -12.53 -11.74
CA ALA A 365 -9.99 -11.65 -11.11
C ALA A 365 -10.05 -11.77 -9.58
N LEU A 366 -11.24 -11.69 -8.96
CA LEU A 366 -11.40 -11.82 -7.50
C LEU A 366 -10.94 -13.19 -6.98
N VAL A 367 -11.20 -14.29 -7.71
CA VAL A 367 -10.73 -15.62 -7.35
C VAL A 367 -9.19 -15.67 -7.27
N THR A 368 -8.47 -14.92 -8.11
CA THR A 368 -7.00 -14.88 -8.03
C THR A 368 -6.49 -14.25 -6.75
N ALA A 369 -7.22 -13.26 -6.21
CA ALA A 369 -6.86 -12.50 -4.99
C ALA A 369 -7.43 -13.13 -3.70
N THR A 370 -8.17 -14.23 -3.79
CA THR A 370 -8.84 -14.88 -2.67
C THR A 370 -8.47 -16.36 -2.62
N HIS A 371 -9.28 -17.24 -3.20
CA HIS A 371 -9.08 -18.68 -3.20
C HIS A 371 -7.71 -19.10 -3.74
N ASN A 372 -7.34 -18.64 -4.95
CA ASN A 372 -6.11 -19.09 -5.59
C ASN A 372 -4.86 -18.63 -4.84
N SER A 373 -4.85 -17.37 -4.36
CA SER A 373 -3.77 -16.87 -3.51
C SER A 373 -3.69 -17.65 -2.19
N ALA A 374 -4.84 -17.97 -1.56
CA ALA A 374 -4.84 -18.79 -0.34
C ALA A 374 -4.32 -20.22 -0.60
N GLU A 375 -4.67 -20.83 -1.75
CA GLU A 375 -4.14 -22.13 -2.17
C GLU A 375 -2.64 -22.07 -2.42
N TYR A 376 -2.17 -21.04 -3.15
CA TYR A 376 -0.74 -20.80 -3.41
C TYR A 376 0.05 -20.68 -2.13
N LEU A 377 -0.47 -19.92 -1.17
CA LEU A 377 0.16 -19.72 0.13
C LEU A 377 0.04 -20.91 1.07
N GLY A 378 -0.81 -21.91 0.75
CA GLY A 378 -1.04 -23.09 1.58
C GLY A 378 -1.85 -22.79 2.84
N ILE A 379 -2.74 -21.81 2.78
CA ILE A 379 -3.60 -21.37 3.89
C ILE A 379 -5.09 -21.45 3.56
N LEU A 380 -5.47 -22.09 2.47
CA LEU A 380 -6.86 -22.21 2.02
C LEU A 380 -7.77 -22.91 3.03
N ASP A 381 -7.21 -23.78 3.88
CA ASP A 381 -7.91 -24.39 5.00
C ASP A 381 -8.30 -23.39 6.11
N LYS A 382 -7.73 -22.21 6.12
CA LYS A 382 -7.92 -21.17 7.14
C LYS A 382 -8.68 -19.96 6.65
N THR A 383 -8.43 -19.51 5.41
CA THR A 383 -8.96 -18.26 4.85
C THR A 383 -9.02 -18.33 3.31
N GLY A 384 -9.47 -17.26 2.64
CA GLY A 384 -9.55 -17.17 1.18
C GLY A 384 -10.90 -17.58 0.61
N THR A 385 -11.83 -18.08 1.45
CA THR A 385 -13.24 -18.30 1.09
C THR A 385 -14.14 -17.95 2.26
N VAL A 386 -15.40 -17.60 1.97
CA VAL A 386 -16.47 -17.42 2.97
C VAL A 386 -17.11 -18.79 3.20
N GLU A 387 -16.61 -19.52 4.20
CA GLU A 387 -17.07 -20.86 4.58
C GLU A 387 -17.10 -21.01 6.10
N GLU A 388 -18.07 -21.78 6.60
CA GLU A 388 -18.17 -22.08 8.04
C GLU A 388 -16.90 -22.76 8.58
N GLY A 389 -16.45 -22.29 9.74
CA GLY A 389 -15.25 -22.78 10.42
C GLY A 389 -13.97 -22.07 10.02
N LYS A 390 -13.94 -21.35 8.91
CA LYS A 390 -12.77 -20.53 8.50
C LYS A 390 -12.67 -19.25 9.30
N LYS A 391 -11.50 -18.63 9.26
CA LYS A 391 -11.25 -17.32 9.86
C LYS A 391 -12.14 -16.26 9.21
N ALA A 392 -12.70 -15.41 10.02
CA ALA A 392 -13.43 -14.23 9.56
C ALA A 392 -12.44 -13.09 9.23
N ASP A 393 -11.64 -13.29 8.19
CA ASP A 393 -10.86 -12.28 7.49
C ASP A 393 -11.68 -11.90 6.24
N LEU A 394 -12.55 -10.88 6.34
CA LEU A 394 -13.61 -10.58 5.39
C LEU A 394 -13.67 -9.10 5.05
N ILE A 395 -14.26 -8.79 3.89
CA ILE A 395 -14.58 -7.43 3.46
C ILE A 395 -16.09 -7.31 3.25
N LEU A 396 -16.69 -6.28 3.80
CA LEU A 396 -18.06 -5.87 3.50
C LEU A 396 -18.00 -4.64 2.59
N LEU A 397 -18.60 -4.73 1.41
CA LEU A 397 -18.61 -3.68 0.40
C LEU A 397 -19.99 -3.01 0.31
N ASP A 398 -20.03 -1.70 0.05
CA ASP A 398 -21.26 -0.94 -0.22
C ASP A 398 -21.79 -1.12 -1.66
N SER A 399 -21.04 -1.80 -2.53
CA SER A 399 -21.39 -2.04 -3.94
C SER A 399 -20.86 -3.39 -4.41
N ASP A 400 -21.46 -3.95 -5.46
CA ASP A 400 -21.09 -5.25 -6.01
C ASP A 400 -19.85 -5.14 -6.92
N PRO A 401 -18.71 -5.79 -6.60
CA PRO A 401 -17.52 -5.78 -7.43
C PRO A 401 -17.67 -6.62 -8.71
N LEU A 402 -18.72 -7.44 -8.83
CA LEU A 402 -19.04 -8.19 -10.06
C LEU A 402 -19.74 -7.33 -11.11
N GLU A 403 -20.34 -6.19 -10.72
CA GLU A 403 -20.88 -5.20 -11.67
C GLU A 403 -19.77 -4.32 -12.26
N ASP A 404 -18.77 -3.99 -11.46
CA ASP A 404 -17.58 -3.21 -11.84
C ASP A 404 -16.48 -3.51 -10.82
N ILE A 405 -15.32 -3.98 -11.27
CA ILE A 405 -14.21 -4.34 -10.36
C ILE A 405 -13.74 -3.14 -9.51
N GLN A 406 -13.94 -1.90 -9.96
CA GLN A 406 -13.63 -0.71 -9.18
C GLN A 406 -14.47 -0.59 -7.90
N ASN A 407 -15.62 -1.28 -7.83
CA ASN A 407 -16.45 -1.36 -6.63
C ASN A 407 -15.75 -2.04 -5.44
N ILE A 408 -14.64 -2.75 -5.68
CA ILE A 408 -13.79 -3.32 -4.61
C ILE A 408 -13.27 -2.25 -3.65
N SER A 409 -13.16 -1.01 -4.09
CA SER A 409 -12.74 0.13 -3.26
C SER A 409 -13.84 0.66 -2.33
N ASN A 410 -15.11 0.27 -2.54
CA ASN A 410 -16.25 0.73 -1.75
C ASN A 410 -16.43 -0.05 -0.45
N ILE A 411 -15.37 -0.11 0.34
CA ILE A 411 -15.33 -0.87 1.58
C ILE A 411 -16.19 -0.21 2.65
N SER A 412 -17.18 -0.94 3.17
CA SER A 412 -18.02 -0.57 4.31
C SER A 412 -17.34 -0.93 5.64
N ALA A 413 -16.78 -2.15 5.72
CA ALA A 413 -16.03 -2.64 6.86
C ALA A 413 -15.03 -3.72 6.46
N VAL A 414 -13.97 -3.87 7.25
CA VAL A 414 -13.01 -4.98 7.16
C VAL A 414 -12.97 -5.72 8.48
N PHE A 415 -13.17 -7.02 8.40
CA PHE A 415 -13.02 -7.95 9.51
C PHE A 415 -11.66 -8.63 9.42
N LYS A 416 -10.93 -8.62 10.52
CA LYS A 416 -9.65 -9.31 10.68
C LYS A 416 -9.66 -10.14 11.94
N ASP A 417 -9.45 -11.46 11.82
CA ASP A 417 -9.61 -12.38 12.94
C ASP A 417 -10.98 -12.22 13.64
N GLY A 418 -12.05 -11.89 12.88
CA GLY A 418 -13.41 -11.71 13.40
C GLY A 418 -13.74 -10.38 14.05
N ASP A 419 -12.76 -9.51 14.25
CA ASP A 419 -12.95 -8.17 14.79
C ASP A 419 -13.03 -7.15 13.64
N ILE A 420 -13.87 -6.12 13.75
CA ILE A 420 -13.88 -5.00 12.81
C ILE A 420 -12.61 -4.17 13.04
N VAL A 421 -11.72 -4.15 12.05
CA VAL A 421 -10.46 -3.37 12.10
C VAL A 421 -10.55 -2.07 11.30
N TYR A 422 -11.52 -1.96 10.44
CA TYR A 422 -11.86 -0.77 9.67
C TYR A 422 -13.37 -0.68 9.52
N SER A 423 -13.92 0.51 9.74
CA SER A 423 -15.32 0.84 9.46
C SER A 423 -15.41 2.22 8.82
N LYS A 424 -16.11 2.29 7.68
CA LYS A 424 -16.38 3.55 6.99
C LYS A 424 -17.17 4.53 7.86
N ALA A 425 -18.01 4.01 8.75
CA ALA A 425 -18.78 4.83 9.69
C ALA A 425 -17.86 5.58 10.65
N ASP A 426 -16.80 4.94 11.14
CA ASP A 426 -15.84 5.54 12.08
C ASP A 426 -14.90 6.51 11.36
N SER A 427 -14.55 6.23 10.10
CA SER A 427 -13.65 7.08 9.30
C SER A 427 -14.31 8.40 8.84
N ARG A 428 -15.65 8.46 8.79
CA ARG A 428 -16.40 9.69 8.43
C ARG A 428 -16.30 10.81 9.47
N GLN A 429 -15.75 10.57 10.66
CA GLN A 429 -15.67 11.59 11.71
C GLN A 429 -14.52 12.60 11.57
N ILE A 430 -13.70 12.52 10.52
CA ILE A 430 -12.73 13.59 10.23
C ILE A 430 -13.39 14.63 9.31
N ALA A 431 -14.50 15.21 9.73
CA ALA A 431 -14.89 16.52 9.23
C ALA A 431 -13.95 17.52 9.90
N LEU A 432 -13.09 18.19 9.13
CA LEU A 432 -12.36 19.34 9.64
C LEU A 432 -13.37 20.31 10.23
N ASP A 433 -13.13 20.76 11.47
CA ASP A 433 -13.95 21.76 12.14
C ASP A 433 -14.15 22.97 11.24
N GLU A 434 -15.30 23.64 11.35
CA GLU A 434 -15.57 24.86 10.60
C GLU A 434 -14.45 25.87 10.83
N TYR A 435 -13.76 26.23 9.76
CA TYR A 435 -12.65 27.17 9.79
C TYR A 435 -13.13 28.57 9.43
N THR A 436 -12.87 29.51 10.30
CA THR A 436 -13.08 30.92 9.99
C THR A 436 -11.86 31.44 9.25
N PHE A 437 -12.01 31.63 7.93
CA PHE A 437 -10.95 32.26 7.15
C PHE A 437 -10.63 33.64 7.69
N PRO A 438 -9.37 33.96 7.99
CA PRO A 438 -9.00 35.34 8.28
C PRO A 438 -9.26 36.21 7.04
N SER A 439 -9.58 37.48 7.24
CA SER A 439 -9.62 38.47 6.17
C SER A 439 -8.20 38.70 5.69
N TYR A 440 -7.79 38.09 4.57
CA TYR A 440 -6.45 38.23 4.05
C TYR A 440 -6.32 39.43 3.12
N GLU A 441 -5.27 40.14 3.35
CA GLU A 441 -4.59 40.94 2.35
C GLU A 441 -3.72 40.02 1.47
N GLU A 442 -3.30 40.53 0.32
CA GLU A 442 -2.46 39.81 -0.65
C GLU A 442 -1.16 39.28 0.00
N LEU A 443 -0.90 37.96 -0.15
CA LEU A 443 0.32 37.32 0.32
C LEU A 443 1.27 37.06 -0.85
N ILE A 444 2.50 37.54 -0.76
CA ILE A 444 3.54 37.36 -1.77
C ILE A 444 4.61 36.41 -1.22
N TYR A 445 4.91 35.36 -1.98
CA TYR A 445 6.00 34.42 -1.69
C TYR A 445 7.07 34.52 -2.76
N THR A 446 8.34 34.40 -2.37
CA THR A 446 9.47 34.34 -3.28
C THR A 446 9.96 32.91 -3.41
N ASP A 447 10.10 32.43 -4.65
CA ASP A 447 10.71 31.15 -4.94
C ASP A 447 12.24 31.28 -4.93
N ASN A 448 12.91 30.60 -4.00
CA ASN A 448 14.36 30.58 -3.85
C ASN A 448 14.99 29.28 -4.39
N THR A 449 14.29 28.54 -5.22
CA THR A 449 14.70 27.20 -5.69
C THR A 449 15.95 27.21 -6.57
N LEU A 450 16.26 28.32 -7.25
CA LEU A 450 17.31 28.39 -8.26
C LEU A 450 18.39 29.40 -7.87
N GLN A 451 19.46 28.91 -7.25
CA GLN A 451 20.67 29.72 -6.99
C GLN A 451 21.36 30.30 -8.24
N ALA A 452 20.93 29.93 -9.44
CA ALA A 452 21.58 30.27 -10.70
C ALA A 452 20.74 31.10 -11.70
N SER A 453 19.45 31.33 -11.49
CA SER A 453 18.64 32.16 -12.39
C SER A 453 18.11 33.41 -11.66
N LYS A 454 18.22 34.57 -12.31
CA LYS A 454 17.67 35.87 -11.85
C LYS A 454 16.12 35.94 -11.91
N ASN A 455 15.43 34.78 -12.05
CA ASN A 455 13.98 34.75 -12.16
C ASN A 455 13.38 34.55 -10.78
N THR A 456 12.78 35.58 -10.25
CA THR A 456 11.96 35.55 -9.04
C THR A 456 10.54 35.10 -9.46
N LEU A 457 10.08 33.91 -9.02
CA LEU A 457 8.67 33.56 -9.10
C LEU A 457 7.94 34.27 -7.96
N GLU A 458 7.12 35.26 -8.30
CA GLU A 458 6.21 35.91 -7.34
C GLU A 458 4.86 35.22 -7.38
N LYS A 459 4.38 34.72 -6.23
CA LYS A 459 3.06 34.15 -6.06
C LYS A 459 2.16 35.14 -5.32
N ASN A 460 1.11 35.56 -5.96
CA ASN A 460 0.09 36.42 -5.37
C ASN A 460 -1.10 35.57 -4.91
N TYR A 461 -1.45 35.71 -3.65
CA TYR A 461 -2.56 35.01 -3.01
C TYR A 461 -3.66 36.01 -2.67
N ALA A 462 -4.86 35.82 -3.21
CA ALA A 462 -6.01 36.64 -2.88
C ALA A 462 -7.16 35.75 -2.41
N LEU A 463 -7.64 35.97 -1.18
CA LEU A 463 -8.80 35.27 -0.60
C LEU A 463 -10.02 36.18 -0.74
N ASP A 464 -11.02 35.70 -1.49
CA ASP A 464 -12.30 36.38 -1.60
C ASP A 464 -13.33 35.67 -0.69
N GLN A 465 -13.83 36.36 0.34
CA GLN A 465 -14.76 35.81 1.31
C GLN A 465 -16.22 35.88 0.84
N PHE A 466 -16.89 34.74 0.74
CA PHE A 466 -18.36 34.67 0.69
C PHE A 466 -18.88 33.86 1.88
N LYS A 467 -20.04 34.28 2.39
CA LYS A 467 -20.69 33.81 3.64
C LYS A 467 -21.03 32.34 3.69
N ASN A 468 -20.50 31.40 3.14
CA ASN A 468 -20.61 29.92 3.30
C ASN A 468 -19.76 29.14 2.28
N SER A 469 -18.91 29.81 1.50
CA SER A 469 -17.96 29.14 0.61
C SER A 469 -16.76 30.08 0.38
N GLY A 470 -15.54 29.53 0.47
CA GLY A 470 -14.31 30.26 0.17
C GLY A 470 -13.98 30.24 -1.31
N VAL A 471 -13.47 31.33 -1.86
CA VAL A 471 -12.83 31.34 -3.19
C VAL A 471 -11.36 31.70 -3.00
N ILE A 472 -10.48 30.80 -3.44
CA ILE A 472 -9.03 30.99 -3.37
C ILE A 472 -8.50 31.15 -4.78
N LYS A 473 -7.70 32.19 -5.04
CA LYS A 473 -7.06 32.42 -6.33
C LYS A 473 -5.54 32.42 -6.16
N LEU A 474 -4.86 31.63 -6.98
CA LEU A 474 -3.42 31.59 -7.07
C LEU A 474 -2.96 32.07 -8.45
N ASN A 475 -1.98 32.96 -8.49
CA ASN A 475 -1.30 33.39 -9.70
C ASN A 475 0.20 33.15 -9.56
N TYR A 476 0.73 32.35 -10.43
CA TYR A 476 2.17 32.17 -10.57
C TYR A 476 2.68 33.15 -11.63
N MET A 477 3.58 34.02 -11.22
CA MET A 477 4.11 35.10 -12.06
C MET A 477 5.58 34.86 -12.37
N GLU A 478 5.94 34.95 -13.64
CA GLU A 478 7.33 34.99 -14.08
C GLU A 478 7.56 36.30 -14.86
N ASN A 479 8.52 37.11 -14.43
CA ASN A 479 8.82 38.40 -15.05
C ASN A 479 7.57 39.30 -15.22
N ASN A 480 6.69 39.34 -14.22
CA ASN A 480 5.39 40.04 -14.22
C ASN A 480 4.32 39.48 -15.22
N ASN A 481 4.57 38.32 -15.81
CA ASN A 481 3.57 37.65 -16.64
C ASN A 481 2.96 36.48 -15.85
N SER A 482 1.62 36.38 -15.84
CA SER A 482 0.92 35.24 -15.26
C SER A 482 1.15 34.01 -16.14
N ILE A 483 1.73 32.94 -15.57
CA ILE A 483 1.99 31.69 -16.29
C ILE A 483 1.06 30.55 -15.85
N ILE A 484 0.61 30.55 -14.60
CA ILE A 484 -0.37 29.61 -14.07
C ILE A 484 -1.40 30.40 -13.25
N GLN A 485 -2.66 30.11 -13.46
CA GLN A 485 -3.77 30.63 -12.65
C GLN A 485 -4.59 29.48 -12.14
N GLU A 486 -4.89 29.51 -10.86
CA GLU A 486 -5.79 28.56 -10.21
C GLU A 486 -6.89 29.29 -9.45
N THR A 487 -8.08 28.74 -9.50
CA THR A 487 -9.21 29.22 -8.70
C THR A 487 -9.90 28.03 -8.07
N PHE A 488 -10.04 28.06 -6.75
CA PHE A 488 -10.72 27.03 -5.97
C PHE A 488 -11.99 27.62 -5.37
N LYS A 489 -13.10 26.87 -5.43
CA LYS A 489 -14.25 27.07 -4.57
C LYS A 489 -14.27 25.97 -3.53
N THR A 490 -14.41 26.32 -2.27
CA THR A 490 -14.35 25.37 -1.16
C THR A 490 -15.57 25.53 -0.25
N LYS A 491 -15.94 24.43 0.44
CA LYS A 491 -16.80 24.49 1.63
C LYS A 491 -16.04 25.12 2.80
N ASN A 492 -16.73 25.40 3.91
CA ASN A 492 -16.10 25.96 5.12
C ASN A 492 -15.02 25.05 5.74
N ASN A 493 -15.07 23.75 5.45
CA ASN A 493 -14.08 22.76 5.87
C ASN A 493 -12.94 22.55 4.85
N LEU A 494 -12.78 23.47 3.89
CA LEU A 494 -11.80 23.43 2.78
C LEU A 494 -12.02 22.31 1.75
N GLU A 495 -13.06 21.51 1.86
CA GLU A 495 -13.41 20.55 0.82
C GLU A 495 -13.69 21.29 -0.49
N THR A 496 -12.98 20.93 -1.55
CA THR A 496 -13.08 21.61 -2.85
C THR A 496 -14.37 21.22 -3.55
N THR A 497 -15.11 22.21 -4.04
CA THR A 497 -16.32 22.00 -4.83
C THR A 497 -16.12 22.28 -6.31
N GLU A 498 -15.22 23.20 -6.64
CA GLU A 498 -14.86 23.54 -8.02
C GLU A 498 -13.38 23.96 -8.06
N TRP A 499 -12.66 23.55 -9.09
CA TRP A 499 -11.29 23.97 -9.37
C TRP A 499 -11.12 24.29 -10.85
N ASN A 500 -10.53 25.44 -11.13
CA ASN A 500 -10.14 25.84 -12.47
C ASN A 500 -8.64 26.06 -12.48
N TYR A 501 -7.96 25.50 -13.48
CA TYR A 501 -6.51 25.59 -13.65
C TYR A 501 -6.18 25.94 -15.09
N THR A 502 -5.42 27.01 -15.28
CA THR A 502 -4.89 27.41 -16.58
C THR A 502 -3.38 27.55 -16.54
N LYS A 503 -2.70 27.01 -17.56
CA LYS A 503 -1.26 27.15 -17.77
C LYS A 503 -0.98 27.58 -19.20
N SER A 504 -0.54 28.83 -19.36
CA SER A 504 -0.36 29.44 -20.67
C SER A 504 0.77 28.82 -21.50
N SER A 505 1.82 28.29 -20.83
CA SER A 505 3.00 27.75 -21.49
C SER A 505 2.78 26.46 -22.27
N ASP A 506 1.75 25.67 -21.94
CA ASP A 506 1.46 24.38 -22.57
C ASP A 506 0.01 24.23 -23.07
N GLY A 507 -0.77 25.32 -22.99
CA GLY A 507 -2.16 25.36 -23.45
C GLY A 507 -3.12 24.53 -22.58
N THR A 508 -2.81 24.37 -21.30
CA THR A 508 -3.71 23.72 -20.34
C THR A 508 -4.79 24.70 -19.87
N ASP A 509 -6.05 24.27 -19.95
CA ASP A 509 -7.23 24.96 -19.45
C ASP A 509 -8.24 23.91 -19.02
N ILE A 510 -8.29 23.60 -17.73
CA ILE A 510 -9.11 22.51 -17.17
C ILE A 510 -10.00 23.04 -16.05
N LYS A 511 -11.16 22.42 -15.93
CA LYS A 511 -12.11 22.61 -14.87
C LYS A 511 -12.50 21.28 -14.24
N ALA A 512 -12.49 21.22 -12.93
CA ALA A 512 -12.99 20.09 -12.16
C ALA A 512 -14.15 20.53 -11.25
N VAL A 513 -15.19 19.71 -11.14
CA VAL A 513 -16.38 19.98 -10.34
C VAL A 513 -16.73 18.74 -9.53
N ALA A 514 -16.93 18.91 -8.22
CA ALA A 514 -17.41 17.84 -7.35
C ALA A 514 -18.92 17.64 -7.52
N ASN A 515 -19.32 16.39 -7.60
CA ASN A 515 -20.68 15.89 -7.45
C ASN A 515 -20.70 14.95 -6.24
N ASP A 516 -21.87 14.47 -5.81
CA ASP A 516 -22.04 13.75 -4.54
C ASP A 516 -20.96 12.66 -4.27
N ASN A 517 -20.59 11.88 -5.27
CA ASN A 517 -19.62 10.79 -5.12
C ASN A 517 -18.47 10.82 -6.16
N SER A 518 -18.26 11.94 -6.85
CA SER A 518 -17.24 12.00 -7.90
C SER A 518 -16.79 13.41 -8.20
N VAL A 519 -15.60 13.53 -8.79
CA VAL A 519 -15.09 14.77 -9.38
C VAL A 519 -15.00 14.59 -10.89
N THR A 520 -15.68 15.44 -11.63
CA THR A 520 -15.62 15.44 -13.11
C THR A 520 -14.67 16.53 -13.57
N LEU A 521 -13.65 16.14 -14.34
CA LEU A 521 -12.64 17.02 -14.92
C LEU A 521 -12.83 17.10 -16.43
N THR A 522 -12.95 18.33 -16.95
CA THR A 522 -13.15 18.65 -18.36
C THR A 522 -12.21 19.75 -18.82
N GLY A 523 -12.05 19.90 -20.14
CA GLY A 523 -11.28 20.99 -20.74
C GLY A 523 -10.11 20.49 -21.58
N LYS A 524 -8.99 21.23 -21.59
CA LYS A 524 -7.77 20.88 -22.33
C LYS A 524 -6.59 20.72 -21.40
N PHE A 525 -5.88 19.62 -21.51
CA PHE A 525 -4.60 19.40 -20.85
C PHE A 525 -3.48 19.22 -21.87
N LYS A 526 -2.50 20.13 -21.85
CA LYS A 526 -1.41 20.17 -22.83
C LYS A 526 -1.95 20.12 -24.28
N ASN A 527 -2.91 20.99 -24.57
CA ASN A 527 -3.63 21.10 -25.85
C ASN A 527 -4.48 19.87 -26.27
N LYS A 528 -4.66 18.86 -25.41
CA LYS A 528 -5.50 17.69 -25.69
C LYS A 528 -6.80 17.79 -24.89
N GLU A 529 -7.95 17.53 -25.54
CA GLU A 529 -9.24 17.45 -24.86
C GLU A 529 -9.19 16.35 -23.80
N VAL A 530 -9.73 16.68 -22.61
CA VAL A 530 -9.83 15.74 -21.49
C VAL A 530 -11.26 15.76 -20.95
N ASN A 531 -11.75 14.56 -20.64
CA ASN A 531 -12.98 14.33 -19.91
C ASN A 531 -12.74 13.10 -19.03
N LYS A 532 -12.51 13.33 -17.74
CA LYS A 532 -12.24 12.28 -16.76
C LYS A 532 -13.20 12.41 -15.60
N LYS A 533 -13.57 11.27 -15.05
CA LYS A 533 -14.34 11.18 -13.83
C LYS A 533 -13.51 10.43 -12.78
N PHE A 534 -13.30 11.07 -11.65
CA PHE A 534 -12.62 10.49 -10.49
C PHE A 534 -13.67 10.22 -9.42
N ARG A 535 -13.60 9.09 -8.77
CA ARG A 535 -14.53 8.73 -7.70
C ARG A 535 -14.08 9.38 -6.40
N LEU A 536 -15.03 9.94 -5.65
CA LEU A 536 -14.84 10.38 -4.28
C LEU A 536 -15.15 9.19 -3.37
N ASP A 537 -14.11 8.60 -2.82
CA ASP A 537 -14.23 7.50 -1.88
C ASP A 537 -14.32 8.04 -0.43
N LEU A 538 -13.48 7.55 0.49
CA LEU A 538 -13.53 7.85 1.92
C LEU A 538 -13.03 9.26 2.30
N PHE A 539 -12.21 9.89 1.48
CA PHE A 539 -11.56 11.15 1.81
C PHE A 539 -12.10 12.31 0.98
N PRO A 540 -12.13 13.52 1.54
CA PRO A 540 -12.59 14.69 0.81
C PRO A 540 -11.65 15.01 -0.37
N TRP A 541 -12.18 15.60 -1.43
CA TRP A 541 -11.38 16.26 -2.43
C TRP A 541 -10.95 17.63 -1.92
N MET A 542 -9.67 17.78 -1.68
CA MET A 542 -9.07 19.05 -1.30
C MET A 542 -8.00 19.36 -2.34
N GLN A 543 -8.36 20.12 -3.38
CA GLN A 543 -7.45 20.56 -4.43
C GLN A 543 -6.53 21.66 -3.84
N MET A 544 -5.87 21.32 -2.75
CA MET A 544 -5.03 22.24 -2.00
C MET A 544 -3.69 22.33 -2.70
N SER A 545 -3.28 23.55 -2.98
CA SER A 545 -1.85 23.78 -2.99
C SER A 545 -1.36 23.66 -1.55
N VAL A 546 -0.08 23.39 -1.35
CA VAL A 546 0.57 23.40 -0.03
C VAL A 546 0.31 24.67 0.81
N PHE A 547 -0.25 25.69 0.19
CA PHE A 547 -0.62 26.95 0.83
C PHE A 547 -1.91 26.88 1.65
N ASP A 548 -2.72 25.86 1.48
CA ASP A 548 -4.07 25.78 2.06
C ASP A 548 -4.14 24.89 3.31
N LEU A 549 -3.00 24.39 3.80
CA LEU A 549 -2.92 23.67 5.06
C LEU A 549 -3.11 24.56 6.31
N CYS A 550 -3.42 25.85 6.09
CA CYS A 550 -3.68 26.84 7.15
C CYS A 550 -4.77 26.38 8.14
N SER A 551 -5.86 25.82 7.65
CA SER A 551 -6.94 25.30 8.49
C SER A 551 -6.53 24.05 9.26
N PHE A 552 -5.81 23.15 8.61
CA PHE A 552 -5.25 21.98 9.28
C PHE A 552 -4.25 22.39 10.38
N ALA A 553 -3.38 23.38 10.10
CA ALA A 553 -2.47 23.92 11.11
C ALA A 553 -3.21 24.41 12.36
N LYS A 554 -4.37 25.03 12.18
CA LYS A 554 -5.22 25.56 13.28
C LYS A 554 -6.15 24.55 13.92
N SER A 555 -6.39 23.40 13.29
CA SER A 555 -7.29 22.36 13.79
C SER A 555 -6.68 21.61 14.98
N ASN A 556 -7.49 20.84 15.69
CA ASN A 556 -7.03 19.91 16.73
C ASN A 556 -6.59 18.55 16.17
N HIS A 557 -6.73 18.36 14.84
CA HIS A 557 -6.32 17.11 14.20
C HIS A 557 -4.80 17.04 14.08
N GLU A 558 -4.20 15.90 14.37
CA GLU A 558 -2.77 15.64 14.19
C GLU A 558 -2.43 15.20 12.77
N ARG A 559 -3.44 14.67 12.04
CA ARG A 559 -3.29 14.12 10.68
C ARG A 559 -4.56 14.31 9.85
N ILE A 560 -4.39 14.48 8.54
CA ILE A 560 -5.48 14.49 7.55
C ILE A 560 -5.07 13.73 6.29
N SER A 561 -6.05 13.08 5.65
CA SER A 561 -5.91 12.48 4.33
C SER A 561 -6.92 13.09 3.37
N TYR A 562 -6.53 13.33 2.13
CA TYR A 562 -7.37 13.96 1.13
C TYR A 562 -6.91 13.60 -0.29
N TYR A 563 -7.82 13.74 -1.26
CA TYR A 563 -7.48 13.61 -2.68
C TYR A 563 -7.20 14.95 -3.32
N SER A 564 -6.29 14.94 -4.30
CA SER A 564 -6.02 16.08 -5.17
C SER A 564 -5.71 15.63 -6.59
N ILE A 565 -5.96 16.49 -7.57
CA ILE A 565 -5.64 16.25 -8.97
C ILE A 565 -4.25 16.81 -9.24
N GLY A 566 -3.29 15.93 -9.53
CA GLY A 566 -1.93 16.32 -9.94
C GLY A 566 -1.89 16.72 -11.41
N THR A 567 -1.25 17.85 -11.71
CA THR A 567 -1.02 18.37 -13.07
C THR A 567 0.43 18.23 -13.52
N GLU A 568 1.33 17.84 -12.61
CA GLU A 568 2.76 17.69 -12.82
C GLU A 568 3.20 16.25 -12.53
N GLY A 569 4.31 15.85 -13.08
CA GLY A 569 4.78 14.47 -13.09
C GLY A 569 4.51 13.82 -14.45
N ARG A 570 5.21 12.79 -14.82
CA ARG A 570 5.24 12.03 -16.11
C ARG A 570 4.21 12.40 -17.21
N GLY A 571 3.69 13.66 -17.18
CA GLY A 571 2.84 14.23 -18.24
C GLY A 571 1.37 13.82 -18.24
N ALA A 572 0.85 13.23 -17.18
CA ALA A 572 -0.55 12.82 -17.07
C ALA A 572 -1.25 13.50 -15.89
N LEU A 573 -2.58 13.70 -16.03
CA LEU A 573 -3.45 14.08 -14.92
C LEU A 573 -3.66 12.86 -14.03
N SER A 574 -3.35 12.98 -12.74
CA SER A 574 -3.48 11.90 -11.76
C SER A 574 -4.46 12.29 -10.66
N TRP A 575 -5.24 11.33 -10.19
CA TRP A 575 -6.01 11.42 -8.95
C TRP A 575 -5.14 10.85 -7.84
N THR A 576 -4.74 11.67 -6.89
CA THR A 576 -3.67 11.33 -5.96
C THR A 576 -4.13 11.58 -4.53
N LYS A 577 -3.93 10.60 -3.66
CA LYS A 577 -4.16 10.72 -2.22
C LYS A 577 -2.93 11.35 -1.57
N PHE A 578 -3.16 12.41 -0.79
CA PHE A 578 -2.16 13.05 0.05
C PHE A 578 -2.44 12.77 1.51
N GLU A 579 -1.38 12.74 2.29
CA GLU A 579 -1.43 12.68 3.75
C GLU A 579 -0.57 13.80 4.33
N SER A 580 -1.14 14.52 5.29
CA SER A 580 -0.45 15.59 6.00
C SER A 580 -0.51 15.35 7.50
N GLN A 581 0.64 15.49 8.17
CA GLN A 581 0.79 15.27 9.60
C GLN A 581 1.52 16.44 10.25
N LYS A 582 1.09 16.84 11.45
CA LYS A 582 1.82 17.78 12.28
C LYS A 582 3.07 17.09 12.86
N GLU A 583 4.25 17.65 12.58
CA GLU A 583 5.54 17.09 13.04
C GLU A 583 6.09 17.80 14.28
N GLY A 584 5.39 18.81 14.80
CA GLY A 584 5.77 19.58 16.00
C GLY A 584 5.98 21.06 15.74
N ASP A 585 6.51 21.73 16.73
CA ASP A 585 6.71 23.17 16.75
C ASP A 585 8.13 23.54 16.37
N GLU A 586 8.29 24.60 15.56
CA GLU A 586 9.59 25.10 15.15
C GLU A 586 9.57 26.62 14.97
N THR A 587 10.61 27.31 15.45
CA THR A 587 10.75 28.77 15.27
C THR A 587 11.49 29.03 13.96
N ILE A 588 10.85 29.76 13.04
CA ILE A 588 11.43 30.14 11.73
C ILE A 588 11.77 31.63 11.75
N GLU A 589 13.02 31.98 11.38
CA GLU A 589 13.44 33.35 11.25
C GLU A 589 13.55 33.75 9.78
N ILE A 590 12.82 34.80 9.39
CA ILE A 590 12.83 35.39 8.04
C ILE A 590 12.97 36.89 8.12
N GLY A 591 14.01 37.42 7.48
CA GLY A 591 14.25 38.87 7.44
C GLY A 591 14.42 39.51 8.82
N GLY A 592 14.91 38.78 9.82
CA GLY A 592 15.06 39.22 11.19
C GLY A 592 13.78 39.13 12.05
N LYS A 593 12.67 38.68 11.48
CA LYS A 593 11.42 38.40 12.20
C LYS A 593 11.30 36.91 12.54
N LYS A 594 10.96 36.62 13.78
CA LYS A 594 10.72 35.24 14.27
C LYS A 594 9.24 34.91 14.17
N TYR A 595 8.95 33.71 13.70
CA TYR A 595 7.61 33.11 13.60
C TYR A 595 7.62 31.81 14.39
N GLU A 596 6.70 31.67 15.34
CA GLU A 596 6.43 30.39 16.03
C GLU A 596 5.50 29.58 15.13
N CYS A 597 6.01 28.49 14.59
CA CYS A 597 5.32 27.72 13.54
C CYS A 597 4.98 26.31 14.02
N ILE A 598 3.90 25.77 13.47
CA ILE A 598 3.63 24.34 13.39
C ILE A 598 4.25 23.84 12.08
N LYS A 599 5.11 22.85 12.18
CA LYS A 599 5.66 22.14 11.03
C LYS A 599 4.72 21.02 10.62
N ILE A 600 4.38 20.97 9.33
CA ILE A 600 3.54 19.94 8.73
C ILE A 600 4.33 19.22 7.65
N GLY A 601 4.42 17.89 7.77
CA GLY A 601 4.93 17.02 6.71
C GLY A 601 3.78 16.54 5.84
N THR A 602 3.91 16.67 4.52
CA THR A 602 2.94 16.19 3.53
C THR A 602 3.63 15.21 2.61
N VAL A 603 2.99 14.07 2.37
CA VAL A 603 3.44 13.05 1.43
C VAL A 603 2.32 12.73 0.44
N ILE A 604 2.70 12.31 -0.76
CA ILE A 604 1.78 11.60 -1.65
C ILE A 604 1.71 10.18 -1.11
N SER A 605 0.55 9.74 -0.62
CA SER A 605 0.43 8.39 -0.03
C SER A 605 0.74 7.27 -1.05
N GLU A 606 0.64 7.59 -2.35
CA GLU A 606 0.96 6.66 -3.44
C GLU A 606 2.44 6.70 -3.89
N TYR A 607 3.23 7.72 -3.47
CA TYR A 607 4.60 7.92 -3.93
C TYR A 607 5.44 8.70 -2.90
N SER A 608 5.43 8.27 -1.65
CA SER A 608 6.10 8.98 -0.54
C SER A 608 7.61 9.17 -0.70
N PHE A 609 8.26 8.35 -1.54
CA PHE A 609 9.69 8.49 -1.87
C PHE A 609 9.96 9.46 -3.02
N ILE A 610 8.95 9.72 -3.87
CA ILE A 610 9.10 10.59 -5.06
C ILE A 610 8.90 12.04 -4.66
N TRP A 611 8.04 12.29 -3.67
CA TRP A 611 7.73 13.64 -3.27
C TRP A 611 7.39 13.71 -1.78
N LYS A 612 8.10 14.57 -1.06
CA LYS A 612 7.81 14.95 0.32
C LYS A 612 7.89 16.45 0.44
N GLY A 613 6.84 17.07 0.97
CA GLY A 613 6.75 18.49 1.26
C GLY A 613 6.78 18.76 2.76
N TYR A 614 7.38 19.87 3.15
CA TYR A 614 7.29 20.40 4.50
C TYR A 614 6.78 21.83 4.44
N SER A 615 5.77 22.15 5.25
CA SER A 615 5.25 23.50 5.40
C SER A 615 5.33 23.92 6.86
N TRP A 616 5.63 25.18 7.08
CA TRP A 616 5.67 25.82 8.40
C TRP A 616 4.61 26.90 8.44
N HIS A 617 3.65 26.72 9.31
CA HIS A 617 2.50 27.60 9.48
C HIS A 617 2.59 28.33 10.81
N ASP A 618 2.44 29.65 10.77
CA ASP A 618 2.38 30.48 11.95
C ASP A 618 1.27 30.03 12.91
N LYS A 619 1.59 29.79 14.17
CA LYS A 619 0.65 29.24 15.16
C LYS A 619 -0.53 30.14 15.46
N GLU A 620 -0.35 31.45 15.41
CA GLU A 620 -1.39 32.41 15.71
C GLU A 620 -2.36 32.57 14.55
N THR A 621 -1.84 32.69 13.32
CA THR A 621 -2.64 32.99 12.14
C THR A 621 -2.97 31.78 11.27
N GLY A 622 -2.23 30.69 11.38
CA GLY A 622 -2.26 29.55 10.46
C GLY A 622 -1.55 29.79 9.14
N THR A 623 -1.08 31.00 8.89
CA THR A 623 -0.51 31.42 7.61
C THR A 623 0.78 30.65 7.30
N LEU A 624 0.96 30.24 6.04
CA LEU A 624 2.20 29.64 5.56
C LEU A 624 3.36 30.64 5.69
N VAL A 625 4.42 30.25 6.35
CA VAL A 625 5.66 31.02 6.54
C VAL A 625 6.75 30.50 5.62
N LYS A 626 6.91 29.18 5.52
CA LYS A 626 7.94 28.52 4.72
C LYS A 626 7.40 27.21 4.15
N TYR A 627 7.85 26.86 2.95
CA TYR A 627 7.57 25.59 2.31
C TYR A 627 8.84 25.04 1.65
N VAL A 628 9.06 23.74 1.79
CA VAL A 628 10.19 23.03 1.18
C VAL A 628 9.69 21.72 0.61
N THR A 629 9.97 21.45 -0.67
CA THR A 629 9.80 20.12 -1.26
C THR A 629 11.15 19.44 -1.46
N LYS A 630 11.15 18.13 -1.29
CA LYS A 630 12.24 17.25 -1.73
C LYS A 630 11.63 16.24 -2.71
N GLY A 631 11.98 16.35 -3.97
CA GLY A 631 11.63 15.37 -5.01
C GLY A 631 12.89 14.88 -5.71
N GLN A 632 12.77 13.86 -6.56
CA GLN A 632 13.91 13.32 -7.32
C GLN A 632 14.57 14.38 -8.23
N ASP A 633 13.79 15.34 -8.76
CA ASP A 633 14.27 16.32 -9.75
C ASP A 633 14.03 17.79 -9.38
N GLN A 634 13.32 18.09 -8.28
CA GLN A 634 12.99 19.48 -7.91
C GLN A 634 12.97 19.70 -6.40
N ASN A 635 13.83 20.57 -5.94
CA ASN A 635 13.75 21.15 -4.59
C ASN A 635 13.15 22.54 -4.70
N ALA A 636 11.92 22.75 -4.24
CA ALA A 636 11.32 24.09 -4.16
C ALA A 636 11.41 24.64 -2.73
N ILE A 637 11.75 25.89 -2.58
CA ILE A 637 11.77 26.59 -1.28
C ILE A 637 11.01 27.90 -1.45
N PHE A 638 9.86 28.01 -0.79
CA PHE A 638 9.05 29.23 -0.76
C PHE A 638 9.13 29.87 0.62
N ILE A 639 9.36 31.15 0.68
CA ILE A 639 9.50 31.91 1.91
C ILE A 639 8.60 33.13 1.85
N LYS A 640 7.82 33.39 2.91
CA LYS A 640 6.97 34.58 3.04
C LYS A 640 7.84 35.85 2.98
N LYS A 641 7.41 36.83 2.16
CA LYS A 641 8.06 38.15 2.05
C LYS A 641 7.76 39.03 3.24
#